data_c203250e9fc1ed93f9e2b8131ac128ab
#
_entry.id   c203250e9fc1ed93f9e2b8131ac128ab
#
_cell.length_a   1.000
_cell.length_b   1.000
_cell.length_c   1.000
_cell.angle_alpha   90.00
_cell.angle_beta   90.00
_cell.angle_gamma   90.00
#
_symmetry.space_group_name_H-M   'P 1'
#
loop_
_entity.id
_entity.type
_entity.pdbx_description
1 polymer ?
#
loop_
_entity_poly.entity_id
_entity_poly.type
_entity_poly.pdbx_seq_one_letter_code
_entity_poly.pdbx_strand_id
1 'polypeptide(L)'
;MYSKYFVARGYNQFIRDHMEECQQVYLMSAHHVAISDQLEISFMDGYFAQQVKPDYDHDPKKWWEVIDRTTGEVVDAASWDLEEESHKAIIKNAIPFHEYTVSFLAYAIWDPVHMYNHITNNWGERDHDIPFDVRNPKSAQFVLDCLDRWLAENEKTDVVRFTTFFYNFTLIFNDQAKQKFVDWFGYSASVSVKALEAFEKEVGYRLRPEDIVDEGYYNNPFRIPTKAFLDFLDFQQRFVSQAAKKLVDKVHAADKEAMMFLGDHWIGTEPYGKYFPHIGLDAVVGSVGDGTTLRMISEIPGVKYTEGRFLPYFFPDVFREGNDPVIEARSNWLAARRAMMRKPLDRIGYGGYPSLAYKFPEFVGYVEHVCDEFRKIYHTIKGQKPYSGLKVAILNSWGSLRSWQTHMVAHAIPYKQTYSYTGILEALSGLNVDVMFVSFKDIKENGVPKDVDVIINAGDYGTAFSGGEAWLDEELLTTIRSWIYRGGGFIGVGEPTAYHHQGRFFQLADCFGVDKELGFSLNTDKYFEEPSVEHFITKDHGDGFDFGEGMKNVYALSAETEILEYSNGEVHLAANTYGQGRCVYIAGLPYSHENARLLLRSMYYAAHQEERMQRWFAENVSVEVHAYPEIGTYAIINNADTDGTSVVYDGNGMKSKVYLKAGEIQWHKMSR
;
A
#
# COMPACT_ATOMS: atom_id res chain seq x y z
N MET A 1 18.75 -16.73 -19.40
CA MET A 1 18.39 -17.51 -18.18
C MET A 1 18.30 -16.57 -16.99
N TYR A 2 17.22 -16.63 -16.20
CA TYR A 2 17.12 -15.88 -14.95
C TYR A 2 17.81 -16.65 -13.82
N SER A 3 18.62 -15.96 -13.02
CA SER A 3 19.19 -16.54 -11.81
C SER A 3 18.90 -15.65 -10.60
N LYS A 4 18.45 -16.25 -9.51
CA LYS A 4 18.24 -15.55 -8.23
C LYS A 4 19.57 -15.20 -7.62
N TYR A 5 19.67 -14.01 -7.07
CA TYR A 5 20.79 -13.56 -6.27
C TYR A 5 20.31 -12.93 -4.95
N PHE A 6 20.87 -13.37 -3.86
CA PHE A 6 20.60 -12.83 -2.54
C PHE A 6 21.80 -12.01 -2.07
N VAL A 7 21.60 -10.73 -1.86
CA VAL A 7 22.69 -9.80 -1.50
C VAL A 7 23.19 -10.03 -0.08
N ALA A 8 22.26 -10.25 0.87
CA ALA A 8 22.56 -10.26 2.30
C ALA A 8 22.21 -11.57 3.00
N ARG A 9 22.23 -12.70 2.26
CA ARG A 9 21.77 -14.00 2.78
C ARG A 9 22.82 -15.10 2.62
N GLY A 10 22.92 -15.99 3.65
CA GLY A 10 23.81 -17.14 3.61
C GLY A 10 25.26 -16.82 3.92
N TYR A 11 25.52 -15.67 4.54
CA TYR A 11 26.89 -15.19 4.84
C TYR A 11 27.20 -15.19 6.32
N ASN A 12 26.66 -16.15 7.08
CA ASN A 12 26.80 -16.21 8.54
C ASN A 12 28.26 -16.19 9.02
N GLN A 13 29.19 -16.80 8.28
CA GLN A 13 30.60 -16.80 8.70
C GLN A 13 31.17 -15.38 8.69
N PHE A 14 30.88 -14.61 7.65
CA PHE A 14 31.33 -13.21 7.56
C PHE A 14 30.84 -12.38 8.76
N ILE A 15 29.53 -12.50 9.07
CA ILE A 15 28.96 -11.69 10.15
C ILE A 15 29.38 -12.19 11.54
N ARG A 16 29.61 -13.49 11.73
CA ARG A 16 30.21 -14.01 12.99
C ARG A 16 31.62 -13.46 13.24
N ASP A 17 32.37 -13.22 12.17
CA ASP A 17 33.71 -12.59 12.24
C ASP A 17 33.62 -11.07 12.40
N HIS A 18 32.45 -10.46 12.18
CA HIS A 18 32.20 -9.01 12.18
C HIS A 18 30.84 -8.65 12.80
N MET A 19 30.59 -9.14 14.04
CA MET A 19 29.32 -8.90 14.73
C MET A 19 29.00 -7.41 14.95
N GLU A 20 30.02 -6.55 14.95
CA GLU A 20 29.87 -5.10 15.01
C GLU A 20 29.18 -4.49 13.77
N GLU A 21 29.08 -5.25 12.69
CA GLU A 21 28.41 -4.84 11.45
C GLU A 21 27.00 -5.46 11.28
N CYS A 22 26.50 -6.15 12.31
CA CYS A 22 25.16 -6.70 12.35
C CYS A 22 24.10 -5.60 12.21
N GLN A 23 22.98 -5.90 11.57
CA GLN A 23 21.83 -4.98 11.55
C GLN A 23 21.34 -4.70 12.96
N GLN A 24 20.89 -3.47 13.17
CA GLN A 24 20.28 -3.04 14.42
C GLN A 24 18.81 -2.68 14.20
N VAL A 25 18.02 -2.84 15.25
CA VAL A 25 16.59 -2.57 15.25
C VAL A 25 16.21 -1.81 16.51
N TYR A 26 15.32 -0.83 16.39
CA TYR A 26 14.67 -0.27 17.55
C TYR A 26 13.53 -1.16 18.00
N LEU A 27 13.48 -1.42 19.31
CA LEU A 27 12.43 -2.18 19.98
C LEU A 27 11.90 -1.36 21.16
N MET A 28 10.65 -1.64 21.55
CA MET A 28 9.99 -0.99 22.69
C MET A 28 9.54 -2.06 23.70
N SER A 29 9.79 -1.82 24.98
CA SER A 29 9.29 -2.65 26.06
C SER A 29 7.75 -2.69 26.08
N ALA A 30 7.17 -3.64 26.80
CA ALA A 30 5.79 -3.51 27.23
C ALA A 30 5.60 -2.26 28.11
N HIS A 31 4.35 -1.85 28.28
CA HIS A 31 3.96 -0.76 29.15
C HIS A 31 4.00 -1.20 30.61
N HIS A 32 4.59 -0.39 31.49
CA HIS A 32 4.72 -0.65 32.92
C HIS A 32 4.22 0.52 33.77
N VAL A 33 3.33 0.25 34.69
CA VAL A 33 2.81 1.26 35.61
C VAL A 33 3.69 1.35 36.87
N ALA A 34 4.17 2.54 37.21
CA ALA A 34 4.91 2.78 38.43
C ALA A 34 3.95 2.72 39.64
N ILE A 35 4.31 2.02 40.70
CA ILE A 35 3.56 1.98 41.97
C ILE A 35 4.25 2.78 43.09
N SER A 36 5.45 3.26 42.82
CA SER A 36 6.25 4.10 43.73
C SER A 36 7.09 5.09 42.90
N ASP A 37 7.95 5.83 43.56
CA ASP A 37 8.92 6.75 42.93
C ASP A 37 10.11 6.03 42.27
N GLN A 38 10.13 4.69 42.30
CA GLN A 38 11.11 3.87 41.58
C GLN A 38 10.37 2.79 40.78
N LEU A 39 10.77 2.63 39.52
CA LEU A 39 10.23 1.60 38.61
C LEU A 39 11.36 0.83 37.94
N GLU A 40 11.28 -0.50 37.99
CA GLU A 40 12.15 -1.39 37.20
C GLU A 40 11.38 -1.94 36.02
N ILE A 41 11.95 -1.87 34.80
CA ILE A 41 11.36 -2.38 33.57
C ILE A 41 12.32 -3.41 32.98
N SER A 42 11.90 -4.67 32.92
CA SER A 42 12.57 -5.73 32.17
C SER A 42 12.25 -5.55 30.67
N PHE A 43 13.04 -4.74 29.98
CA PHE A 43 12.69 -4.30 28.61
C PHE A 43 12.78 -5.41 27.57
N MET A 44 13.45 -6.52 27.84
CA MET A 44 13.49 -7.71 27.00
C MET A 44 12.30 -8.67 27.20
N ASP A 45 11.45 -8.42 28.19
CA ASP A 45 10.28 -9.29 28.43
C ASP A 45 9.35 -9.29 27.20
N GLY A 46 8.91 -10.48 26.82
CA GLY A 46 8.09 -10.69 25.64
C GLY A 46 8.84 -10.62 24.30
N TYR A 47 10.16 -10.66 24.31
CA TYR A 47 11.00 -10.83 23.11
C TYR A 47 11.71 -12.18 23.11
N PHE A 48 11.92 -12.73 21.91
CA PHE A 48 12.70 -13.96 21.75
C PHE A 48 14.20 -13.67 21.85
N ALA A 49 14.80 -14.04 22.97
CA ALA A 49 16.18 -13.68 23.28
C ALA A 49 17.24 -14.22 22.29
N GLN A 50 16.89 -15.27 21.51
CA GLN A 50 17.79 -15.79 20.45
C GLN A 50 17.72 -14.96 19.16
N GLN A 51 16.80 -14.01 19.06
CA GLN A 51 16.64 -13.20 17.86
C GLN A 51 17.33 -11.84 17.97
N VAL A 52 17.34 -11.25 19.15
CA VAL A 52 17.81 -9.89 19.38
C VAL A 52 18.72 -9.80 20.58
N LYS A 53 19.75 -8.97 20.49
CA LYS A 53 20.67 -8.68 21.57
C LYS A 53 20.70 -7.16 21.80
N PRO A 54 20.37 -6.65 22.99
CA PRO A 54 20.47 -5.22 23.29
C PRO A 54 21.88 -4.69 23.00
N ASP A 55 21.95 -3.51 22.45
CA ASP A 55 23.21 -2.84 22.12
C ASP A 55 23.73 -2.06 23.34
N TYR A 56 24.69 -2.63 24.04
CA TYR A 56 25.44 -1.97 25.13
C TYR A 56 26.78 -1.47 24.66
N ASP A 57 27.22 -1.77 23.44
CA ASP A 57 28.52 -1.34 22.87
C ASP A 57 28.49 0.15 22.54
N HIS A 58 27.32 0.71 22.27
CA HIS A 58 27.11 2.13 22.06
C HIS A 58 26.32 2.72 23.24
N ASP A 59 26.66 3.93 23.63
CA ASP A 59 26.05 4.60 24.80
C ASP A 59 24.53 4.58 24.82
N PRO A 60 23.88 3.76 25.69
CA PRO A 60 22.42 3.70 25.75
C PRO A 60 21.76 5.03 26.13
N LYS A 61 22.44 5.87 26.93
CA LYS A 61 21.95 7.20 27.28
C LYS A 61 21.84 8.12 26.07
N LYS A 62 22.58 7.81 25.04
CA LYS A 62 22.54 8.54 23.78
C LYS A 62 21.49 7.98 22.81
N TRP A 63 21.30 6.67 22.74
CA TRP A 63 20.55 6.04 21.67
C TRP A 63 19.21 5.42 22.11
N TRP A 64 19.00 5.26 23.42
CA TRP A 64 17.76 4.74 23.96
C TRP A 64 16.92 5.85 24.56
N GLU A 65 15.63 5.60 24.78
CA GLU A 65 14.70 6.59 25.31
C GLU A 65 13.71 5.92 26.27
N VAL A 66 13.51 6.54 27.42
CA VAL A 66 12.45 6.21 28.34
C VAL A 66 11.36 7.26 28.20
N ILE A 67 10.12 6.82 28.03
CA ILE A 67 8.96 7.72 27.85
C ILE A 67 7.96 7.46 28.96
N ASP A 68 7.50 8.51 29.60
CA ASP A 68 6.29 8.54 30.40
C ASP A 68 5.09 8.61 29.46
N ARG A 69 4.41 7.49 29.26
CA ARG A 69 3.27 7.38 28.33
C ARG A 69 2.01 8.09 28.83
N THR A 70 1.95 8.40 30.14
CA THR A 70 0.83 9.17 30.70
C THR A 70 0.90 10.64 30.28
N THR A 71 2.11 11.20 30.16
CA THR A 71 2.31 12.59 29.77
C THR A 71 2.80 12.75 28.32
N GLY A 72 3.40 11.71 27.75
CA GLY A 72 4.11 11.74 26.47
C GLY A 72 5.53 12.34 26.58
N GLU A 73 6.01 12.66 27.77
CA GLU A 73 7.32 13.29 27.97
C GLU A 73 8.46 12.25 28.03
N VAL A 74 9.60 12.66 27.50
CA VAL A 74 10.83 11.88 27.60
C VAL A 74 11.42 12.04 29.00
N VAL A 75 11.71 10.93 29.65
CA VAL A 75 12.39 10.92 30.95
C VAL A 75 13.85 11.30 30.75
N ASP A 76 14.33 12.28 31.53
CA ASP A 76 15.72 12.71 31.46
C ASP A 76 16.69 11.53 31.62
N ALA A 77 17.74 11.50 30.80
CA ALA A 77 18.72 10.40 30.79
C ALA A 77 19.42 10.20 32.13
N ALA A 78 19.55 11.26 32.97
CA ALA A 78 20.10 11.14 34.33
C ALA A 78 19.10 10.49 35.33
N SER A 79 17.83 10.42 34.99
CA SER A 79 16.76 9.88 35.87
C SER A 79 16.52 8.40 35.71
N TRP A 80 17.26 7.68 34.89
CA TRP A 80 17.17 6.24 34.79
C TRP A 80 18.55 5.61 34.63
N ASP A 81 18.72 4.37 35.03
CA ASP A 81 19.94 3.58 34.87
C ASP A 81 19.64 2.24 34.22
N LEU A 82 20.69 1.54 33.79
CA LEU A 82 20.59 0.20 33.22
C LEU A 82 21.32 -0.82 34.10
N GLU A 83 20.70 -1.96 34.25
CA GLU A 83 21.32 -3.18 34.76
C GLU A 83 21.44 -4.17 33.61
N GLU A 84 22.64 -4.21 33.00
CA GLU A 84 22.86 -4.93 31.72
C GLU A 84 22.66 -6.44 31.85
N GLU A 85 23.15 -7.05 32.97
CA GLU A 85 23.06 -8.50 33.18
C GLU A 85 21.62 -9.01 33.28
N SER A 86 20.71 -8.20 33.82
CA SER A 86 19.29 -8.55 33.98
C SER A 86 18.38 -7.93 32.93
N HIS A 87 18.94 -7.13 32.01
CA HIS A 87 18.20 -6.37 30.99
C HIS A 87 17.10 -5.49 31.57
N LYS A 88 17.42 -4.75 32.64
CA LYS A 88 16.49 -3.85 33.31
C LYS A 88 16.86 -2.38 33.11
N ALA A 89 15.86 -1.57 32.89
CA ALA A 89 15.94 -0.11 33.07
C ALA A 89 15.33 0.24 34.44
N ILE A 90 16.06 1.02 35.22
CA ILE A 90 15.66 1.48 36.56
C ILE A 90 15.38 2.96 36.48
N ILE A 91 14.12 3.33 36.56
CA ILE A 91 13.66 4.73 36.51
C ILE A 91 13.63 5.26 37.96
N LYS A 92 14.37 6.31 38.20
CA LYS A 92 14.41 7.04 39.45
C LYS A 92 13.42 8.20 39.37
N ASN A 93 12.77 8.52 40.48
CA ASN A 93 11.76 9.58 40.53
C ASN A 93 10.59 9.33 39.54
N ALA A 94 10.21 8.09 39.33
CA ALA A 94 8.99 7.76 38.61
C ALA A 94 7.78 8.37 39.33
N ILE A 95 6.81 8.82 38.57
CA ILE A 95 5.57 9.35 39.13
C ILE A 95 4.63 8.18 39.39
N PRO A 96 4.19 7.93 40.63
CA PRO A 96 3.31 6.82 40.93
C PRO A 96 2.04 6.85 40.06
N PHE A 97 1.67 5.70 39.54
CA PHE A 97 0.52 5.45 38.65
C PHE A 97 0.67 6.05 37.23
N HIS A 98 1.83 6.60 36.89
CA HIS A 98 2.16 6.85 35.50
C HIS A 98 2.67 5.58 34.83
N GLU A 99 2.51 5.51 33.51
CA GLU A 99 2.88 4.39 32.67
C GLU A 99 4.15 4.72 31.87
N TYR A 100 5.08 3.78 31.80
CA TYR A 100 6.38 4.00 31.18
C TYR A 100 6.72 2.91 30.18
N THR A 101 7.49 3.28 29.15
CA THR A 101 8.13 2.35 28.20
C THR A 101 9.60 2.68 28.03
N VAL A 102 10.37 1.70 27.63
CA VAL A 102 11.77 1.83 27.22
C VAL A 102 11.88 1.49 25.74
N SER A 103 12.33 2.43 24.93
CA SER A 103 12.69 2.19 23.54
C SER A 103 14.20 2.01 23.46
N PHE A 104 14.66 0.86 22.97
CA PHE A 104 16.06 0.46 23.00
C PHE A 104 16.55 -0.05 21.65
N LEU A 105 17.83 0.15 21.40
CA LEU A 105 18.52 -0.36 20.22
C LEU A 105 19.03 -1.77 20.48
N ALA A 106 18.86 -2.66 19.54
CA ALA A 106 19.32 -4.03 19.63
C ALA A 106 19.93 -4.52 18.31
N TYR A 107 20.90 -5.40 18.38
CA TYR A 107 21.40 -6.17 17.24
C TYR A 107 20.38 -7.25 16.87
N ALA A 108 20.06 -7.34 15.59
CA ALA A 108 19.27 -8.44 15.04
C ALA A 108 20.21 -9.62 14.77
N ILE A 109 20.28 -10.57 15.69
CA ILE A 109 21.19 -11.72 15.61
C ILE A 109 20.57 -12.95 14.93
N TRP A 110 19.34 -12.83 14.48
CA TRP A 110 18.63 -13.79 13.65
C TRP A 110 17.59 -13.08 12.77
N ASP A 111 17.63 -13.35 11.46
CA ASP A 111 16.58 -12.96 10.51
C ASP A 111 15.63 -14.14 10.25
N PRO A 112 14.44 -14.18 10.89
CA PRO A 112 13.49 -15.28 10.74
C PRO A 112 12.76 -15.29 9.39
N VAL A 113 12.88 -14.25 8.58
CA VAL A 113 12.21 -14.14 7.27
C VAL A 113 12.51 -15.35 6.37
N HIS A 114 13.73 -15.86 6.44
CA HIS A 114 14.12 -17.09 5.75
C HIS A 114 13.53 -18.33 6.35
N MET A 115 13.37 -18.34 7.67
CA MET A 115 12.85 -19.48 8.41
C MET A 115 11.37 -19.69 8.16
N TYR A 116 10.63 -18.67 7.78
CA TYR A 116 9.21 -18.82 7.45
C TYR A 116 9.00 -19.84 6.34
N ASN A 117 9.70 -19.70 5.21
CA ASN A 117 9.64 -20.66 4.12
C ASN A 117 10.23 -22.02 4.50
N HIS A 118 11.17 -22.06 5.41
CA HIS A 118 11.76 -23.27 5.92
C HIS A 118 10.75 -24.08 6.75
N ILE A 119 10.03 -23.42 7.67
CA ILE A 119 8.99 -24.06 8.47
C ILE A 119 7.86 -24.61 7.60
N THR A 120 7.38 -23.80 6.64
CA THR A 120 6.26 -24.16 5.76
C THR A 120 6.62 -25.24 4.73
N ASN A 121 7.89 -25.39 4.36
CA ASN A 121 8.34 -26.32 3.33
C ASN A 121 9.15 -27.51 3.85
N ASN A 122 9.26 -27.72 5.17
CA ASN A 122 9.99 -28.83 5.80
C ASN A 122 11.45 -28.96 5.31
N TRP A 123 12.21 -27.85 5.27
CA TRP A 123 13.60 -27.90 4.77
C TRP A 123 14.61 -28.47 5.76
N GLY A 124 14.19 -29.00 6.89
CA GLY A 124 15.04 -29.53 7.97
C GLY A 124 15.66 -28.41 8.82
N GLU A 125 16.60 -28.77 9.67
CA GLU A 125 17.31 -27.77 10.49
C GLU A 125 18.30 -26.96 9.66
N ARG A 126 18.31 -25.65 9.89
CA ARG A 126 19.24 -24.69 9.28
C ARG A 126 19.78 -23.76 10.35
N ASP A 127 21.02 -23.30 10.13
CA ASP A 127 21.57 -22.17 10.87
C ASP A 127 20.68 -20.92 10.70
N HIS A 128 20.52 -20.16 11.75
CA HIS A 128 19.85 -18.87 11.68
C HIS A 128 20.69 -17.91 10.82
N ASP A 129 20.07 -17.29 9.81
CA ASP A 129 20.72 -16.22 9.05
C ASP A 129 20.85 -14.97 9.92
N ILE A 130 22.05 -14.39 9.95
CA ILE A 130 22.35 -13.17 10.71
C ILE A 130 22.42 -12.01 9.71
N PRO A 131 21.54 -11.01 9.81
CA PRO A 131 21.55 -9.88 8.89
C PRO A 131 22.66 -8.88 9.23
N PHE A 132 23.24 -8.25 8.22
CA PHE A 132 24.27 -7.23 8.37
C PHE A 132 23.89 -5.92 7.67
N ASP A 133 24.47 -4.80 8.12
CA ASP A 133 24.17 -3.48 7.61
C ASP A 133 25.26 -2.98 6.66
N VAL A 134 24.89 -2.79 5.39
CA VAL A 134 25.79 -2.29 4.35
C VAL A 134 26.16 -0.81 4.47
N ARG A 135 25.69 -0.10 5.49
CA ARG A 135 26.26 1.21 5.88
C ARG A 135 27.65 1.05 6.50
N ASN A 136 27.95 -0.11 7.00
CA ASN A 136 29.27 -0.45 7.49
C ASN A 136 30.21 -0.78 6.33
N PRO A 137 31.46 -0.27 6.35
CA PRO A 137 32.36 -0.34 5.20
C PRO A 137 32.79 -1.76 4.82
N LYS A 138 32.99 -2.67 5.79
CA LYS A 138 33.36 -4.06 5.49
C LYS A 138 32.19 -4.80 4.81
N SER A 139 30.97 -4.63 5.32
CA SER A 139 29.74 -5.20 4.71
C SER A 139 29.49 -4.62 3.33
N ALA A 140 29.67 -3.30 3.14
CA ALA A 140 29.52 -2.67 1.83
C ALA A 140 30.49 -3.25 0.78
N GLN A 141 31.75 -3.47 1.15
CA GLN A 141 32.74 -4.06 0.25
C GLN A 141 32.44 -5.55 0.04
N PHE A 142 32.11 -6.27 1.10
CA PHE A 142 31.84 -7.70 1.06
C PHE A 142 30.74 -8.07 0.06
N VAL A 143 29.62 -7.33 0.04
CA VAL A 143 28.52 -7.62 -0.89
C VAL A 143 28.92 -7.38 -2.35
N LEU A 144 29.79 -6.41 -2.62
CA LEU A 144 30.33 -6.16 -3.97
C LEU A 144 31.25 -7.29 -4.42
N ASP A 145 32.15 -7.75 -3.52
CA ASP A 145 33.07 -8.84 -3.82
C ASP A 145 32.34 -10.19 -4.00
N CYS A 146 31.27 -10.43 -3.24
CA CYS A 146 30.42 -11.60 -3.41
C CYS A 146 29.72 -11.60 -4.75
N LEU A 147 29.21 -10.45 -5.19
CA LEU A 147 28.55 -10.34 -6.50
C LEU A 147 29.56 -10.59 -7.64
N ASP A 148 30.77 -10.03 -7.57
CA ASP A 148 31.81 -10.25 -8.58
C ASP A 148 32.14 -11.74 -8.73
N ARG A 149 32.33 -12.45 -7.61
CA ARG A 149 32.56 -13.90 -7.63
C ARG A 149 31.39 -14.67 -8.24
N TRP A 150 30.17 -14.32 -7.79
CA TRP A 150 28.98 -14.99 -8.30
C TRP A 150 28.79 -14.77 -9.80
N LEU A 151 29.05 -13.55 -10.32
CA LEU A 151 28.96 -13.24 -11.75
C LEU A 151 29.96 -14.07 -12.56
N ALA A 152 31.18 -14.26 -12.05
CA ALA A 152 32.20 -15.07 -12.68
C ALA A 152 31.83 -16.58 -12.69
N GLU A 153 31.17 -17.07 -11.65
CA GLU A 153 30.71 -18.48 -11.55
C GLU A 153 29.44 -18.75 -12.35
N ASN A 154 28.65 -17.72 -12.68
CA ASN A 154 27.34 -17.85 -13.33
C ASN A 154 27.31 -17.18 -14.71
N GLU A 155 28.29 -17.47 -15.55
CA GLU A 155 28.44 -16.86 -16.90
C GLU A 155 27.19 -17.02 -17.78
N LYS A 156 26.47 -18.13 -17.66
CA LYS A 156 25.26 -18.44 -18.47
C LYS A 156 24.01 -17.70 -18.03
N THR A 157 24.08 -16.89 -16.99
CA THR A 157 22.96 -16.05 -16.54
C THR A 157 22.82 -14.83 -17.44
N ASP A 158 21.65 -14.58 -17.98
CA ASP A 158 21.33 -13.38 -18.76
C ASP A 158 20.76 -12.28 -17.86
N VAL A 159 19.92 -12.65 -16.88
CA VAL A 159 19.24 -11.73 -15.97
C VAL A 159 19.53 -12.10 -14.52
N VAL A 160 20.14 -11.21 -13.79
CA VAL A 160 20.36 -11.31 -12.34
C VAL A 160 19.15 -10.78 -11.61
N ARG A 161 18.39 -11.65 -10.96
CA ARG A 161 17.20 -11.28 -10.21
C ARG A 161 17.53 -11.12 -8.74
N PHE A 162 17.70 -9.89 -8.30
CA PHE A 162 17.78 -9.54 -6.89
C PHE A 162 16.46 -9.86 -6.20
N THR A 163 16.49 -10.66 -5.15
CA THR A 163 15.29 -10.96 -4.36
C THR A 163 15.01 -9.82 -3.39
N THR A 164 16.06 -9.27 -2.83
CA THR A 164 16.06 -8.05 -2.02
C THR A 164 17.42 -7.39 -2.20
N PHE A 165 17.58 -6.13 -1.81
CA PHE A 165 18.90 -5.53 -1.75
C PHE A 165 19.56 -5.79 -0.39
N PHE A 166 19.23 -5.02 0.63
CA PHE A 166 20.00 -5.04 1.88
C PHE A 166 19.16 -5.31 3.12
N TYR A 167 17.93 -4.84 3.13
CA TYR A 167 17.06 -4.94 4.29
C TYR A 167 15.81 -5.73 3.93
N ASN A 168 15.41 -6.64 4.78
CA ASN A 168 14.17 -7.39 4.62
C ASN A 168 13.05 -6.71 5.41
N PHE A 169 11.79 -7.09 5.17
CA PHE A 169 10.77 -6.79 6.15
C PHE A 169 11.21 -7.37 7.51
N THR A 170 10.89 -6.66 8.59
CA THR A 170 11.30 -7.05 9.92
C THR A 170 10.20 -7.89 10.56
N LEU A 171 10.51 -9.14 10.89
CA LEU A 171 9.64 -10.03 11.63
C LEU A 171 10.23 -10.28 13.01
N ILE A 172 9.57 -9.81 14.06
CA ILE A 172 10.01 -9.97 15.44
C ILE A 172 9.12 -11.00 16.14
N PHE A 173 9.77 -11.94 16.84
CA PHE A 173 9.13 -12.99 17.62
C PHE A 173 9.04 -12.62 19.10
N ASN A 174 7.98 -13.11 19.72
CA ASN A 174 7.84 -13.05 21.17
C ASN A 174 8.62 -14.19 21.85
N ASP A 175 8.62 -14.22 23.19
CA ASP A 175 9.28 -15.22 24.03
C ASP A 175 8.86 -16.67 23.77
N GLN A 176 7.71 -16.89 23.12
CA GLN A 176 7.21 -18.19 22.68
C GLN A 176 7.58 -18.52 21.21
N ALA A 177 8.49 -17.77 20.61
CA ALA A 177 8.86 -17.86 19.20
C ALA A 177 7.66 -17.72 18.22
N LYS A 178 6.65 -16.92 18.60
CA LYS A 178 5.53 -16.55 17.77
C LYS A 178 5.66 -15.11 17.31
N GLN A 179 5.03 -14.78 16.19
CA GLN A 179 5.02 -13.42 15.68
C GLN A 179 4.53 -12.41 16.72
N LYS A 180 5.35 -11.41 17.04
CA LYS A 180 5.03 -10.28 17.90
C LYS A 180 4.59 -9.08 17.05
N PHE A 181 5.40 -8.69 16.08
CA PHE A 181 5.03 -7.69 15.07
C PHE A 181 5.78 -7.92 13.76
N VAL A 182 5.28 -7.27 12.71
CA VAL A 182 5.92 -7.22 11.38
C VAL A 182 6.00 -5.77 10.94
N ASP A 183 7.22 -5.32 10.62
CA ASP A 183 7.43 -4.11 9.83
C ASP A 183 7.71 -4.51 8.39
N TRP A 184 6.71 -4.37 7.53
CA TRP A 184 6.77 -4.82 6.15
C TRP A 184 7.79 -4.05 5.30
N PHE A 185 8.14 -2.83 5.68
CA PHE A 185 9.12 -2.03 4.97
C PHE A 185 10.54 -2.16 5.53
N GLY A 186 10.72 -2.81 6.68
CA GLY A 186 12.01 -3.06 7.30
C GLY A 186 12.73 -1.81 7.81
N TYR A 187 12.04 -0.69 7.95
CA TYR A 187 12.66 0.56 8.39
C TYR A 187 13.13 0.52 9.84
N SER A 188 12.46 -0.28 10.69
CA SER A 188 12.87 -0.48 12.09
C SER A 188 14.23 -1.18 12.21
N ALA A 189 14.64 -1.97 11.22
CA ALA A 189 15.89 -2.71 11.19
C ALA A 189 17.00 -2.02 10.36
N SER A 190 16.78 -0.78 9.92
CA SER A 190 17.78 0.00 9.17
C SER A 190 18.32 1.19 9.96
N VAL A 191 18.22 1.14 11.29
CA VAL A 191 18.56 2.21 12.25
C VAL A 191 19.85 1.96 13.00
N SER A 192 20.85 1.36 12.37
CA SER A 192 22.16 1.20 13.01
C SER A 192 22.72 2.55 13.50
N VAL A 193 23.62 2.51 14.48
CA VAL A 193 24.27 3.73 14.98
C VAL A 193 24.91 4.51 13.82
N LYS A 194 25.48 3.81 12.84
CA LYS A 194 26.00 4.43 11.61
C LYS A 194 24.92 5.18 10.82
N ALA A 195 23.71 4.61 10.72
CA ALA A 195 22.59 5.26 10.06
C ALA A 195 22.13 6.49 10.85
N LEU A 196 22.00 6.37 12.18
CA LEU A 196 21.56 7.47 13.05
C LEU A 196 22.52 8.66 13.03
N GLU A 197 23.83 8.39 13.09
CA GLU A 197 24.86 9.45 12.98
C GLU A 197 24.89 10.10 11.60
N ALA A 198 24.72 9.32 10.53
CA ALA A 198 24.63 9.84 9.17
C ALA A 198 23.37 10.69 8.98
N PHE A 199 22.23 10.25 9.52
CA PHE A 199 20.98 11.00 9.49
C PHE A 199 21.12 12.35 10.18
N GLU A 200 21.62 12.38 11.42
CA GLU A 200 21.84 13.61 12.17
C GLU A 200 22.74 14.59 11.41
N LYS A 201 23.80 14.09 10.78
CA LYS A 201 24.73 14.89 9.97
C LYS A 201 24.09 15.45 8.69
N GLU A 202 23.24 14.66 8.00
CA GLU A 202 22.67 15.03 6.70
C GLU A 202 21.40 15.84 6.83
N VAL A 203 20.56 15.53 7.83
CA VAL A 203 19.24 16.15 8.01
C VAL A 203 19.28 17.31 9.00
N GLY A 204 20.29 17.33 9.89
CA GLY A 204 20.54 18.44 10.80
C GLY A 204 19.84 18.34 12.15
N TYR A 205 19.18 17.23 12.45
CA TYR A 205 18.63 16.92 13.77
C TYR A 205 18.73 15.41 14.04
N ARG A 206 18.59 15.03 15.30
CA ARG A 206 18.67 13.64 15.72
C ARG A 206 17.32 12.93 15.56
N LEU A 207 17.36 11.76 14.96
CA LEU A 207 16.21 10.84 14.96
C LEU A 207 16.07 10.21 16.35
N ARG A 208 14.90 10.29 16.93
CA ARG A 208 14.57 9.66 18.21
C ARG A 208 14.15 8.21 18.02
N PRO A 209 14.37 7.34 19.01
CA PRO A 209 13.76 6.01 19.01
C PRO A 209 12.26 6.02 18.71
N GLU A 210 11.53 6.97 19.32
CA GLU A 210 10.08 7.12 19.13
C GLU A 210 9.67 7.40 17.68
N ASP A 211 10.50 8.10 16.90
CA ASP A 211 10.23 8.35 15.48
C ASP A 211 10.19 7.05 14.65
N ILE A 212 10.75 5.96 15.17
CA ILE A 212 10.74 4.62 14.55
C ILE A 212 9.74 3.69 15.22
N VAL A 213 9.73 3.62 16.57
CA VAL A 213 8.85 2.67 17.26
C VAL A 213 7.38 3.12 17.25
N ASP A 214 7.12 4.42 17.11
CA ASP A 214 5.78 4.99 16.88
C ASP A 214 4.75 4.38 17.85
N GLU A 215 4.93 4.58 19.15
CA GLU A 215 4.05 4.06 20.22
C GLU A 215 3.90 2.52 20.22
N GLY A 216 4.75 1.79 19.49
CA GLY A 216 4.69 0.36 19.28
C GLY A 216 4.03 -0.07 17.96
N TYR A 217 3.64 0.87 17.08
CA TYR A 217 3.08 0.58 15.75
C TYR A 217 4.13 0.50 14.64
N TYR A 218 5.36 0.90 14.92
CA TYR A 218 6.50 0.84 13.99
C TYR A 218 6.19 1.47 12.64
N ASN A 219 5.53 2.64 12.64
CA ASN A 219 5.14 3.37 11.44
C ASN A 219 4.41 2.50 10.40
N ASN A 220 3.46 1.72 10.87
CA ASN A 220 2.60 0.93 9.99
C ASN A 220 2.09 1.81 8.84
N PRO A 221 2.08 1.34 7.57
CA PRO A 221 1.71 2.14 6.40
C PRO A 221 0.29 2.74 6.47
N PHE A 222 -0.55 2.24 7.38
CA PHE A 222 -1.88 2.80 7.62
C PHE A 222 -1.88 3.98 8.62
N ARG A 223 -0.77 4.21 9.31
CA ARG A 223 -0.58 5.36 10.20
C ARG A 223 -0.17 6.60 9.41
N ILE A 224 -0.58 7.76 9.91
CA ILE A 224 -0.16 9.06 9.36
C ILE A 224 1.34 9.24 9.65
N PRO A 225 2.19 9.37 8.62
CA PRO A 225 3.62 9.49 8.83
C PRO A 225 3.97 10.86 9.46
N THR A 226 4.83 10.85 10.47
CA THR A 226 5.41 12.07 11.00
C THR A 226 6.43 12.68 10.04
N LYS A 227 6.74 13.98 10.22
CA LYS A 227 7.80 14.62 9.43
C LYS A 227 9.15 13.91 9.61
N ALA A 228 9.50 13.56 10.85
CA ALA A 228 10.77 12.86 11.14
C ALA A 228 10.84 11.51 10.41
N PHE A 229 9.75 10.76 10.39
CA PHE A 229 9.70 9.49 9.66
C PHE A 229 9.81 9.69 8.14
N LEU A 230 9.14 10.69 7.56
CA LEU A 230 9.27 11.02 6.14
C LEU A 230 10.70 11.45 5.77
N ASP A 231 11.36 12.24 6.62
CA ASP A 231 12.75 12.62 6.42
C ASP A 231 13.69 11.38 6.51
N PHE A 232 13.39 10.43 7.40
CA PHE A 232 14.12 9.17 7.50
C PHE A 232 13.89 8.29 6.26
N LEU A 233 12.68 8.21 5.73
CA LEU A 233 12.40 7.50 4.48
C LEU A 233 13.22 8.09 3.31
N ASP A 234 13.23 9.41 3.15
CA ASP A 234 14.02 10.07 2.10
C ASP A 234 15.52 9.77 2.25
N PHE A 235 16.02 9.87 3.47
CA PHE A 235 17.41 9.53 3.78
C PHE A 235 17.74 8.07 3.46
N GLN A 236 16.86 7.14 3.86
CA GLN A 236 17.07 5.71 3.67
C GLN A 236 16.98 5.33 2.19
N GLN A 237 15.99 5.81 1.47
CA GLN A 237 15.82 5.54 0.04
C GLN A 237 17.01 6.05 -0.78
N ARG A 238 17.52 7.23 -0.46
CA ARG A 238 18.71 7.80 -1.12
C ARG A 238 19.91 6.91 -0.92
N PHE A 239 20.16 6.44 0.30
CA PHE A 239 21.25 5.51 0.60
C PHE A 239 21.10 4.18 -0.14
N VAL A 240 19.93 3.54 -0.02
CA VAL A 240 19.65 2.23 -0.65
C VAL A 240 19.79 2.32 -2.17
N SER A 241 19.26 3.37 -2.79
CA SER A 241 19.36 3.54 -4.25
C SER A 241 20.80 3.69 -4.72
N GLN A 242 21.62 4.44 -3.97
CA GLN A 242 23.05 4.61 -4.30
C GLN A 242 23.86 3.31 -4.11
N ALA A 243 23.60 2.57 -3.04
CA ALA A 243 24.27 1.31 -2.77
C ALA A 243 23.81 0.21 -3.77
N ALA A 244 22.52 0.13 -4.06
CA ALA A 244 21.96 -0.81 -5.04
C ALA A 244 22.46 -0.51 -6.46
N LYS A 245 22.59 0.77 -6.83
CA LYS A 245 23.16 1.16 -8.11
C LYS A 245 24.55 0.55 -8.34
N LYS A 246 25.40 0.50 -7.32
CA LYS A 246 26.76 -0.10 -7.44
C LYS A 246 26.68 -1.60 -7.81
N LEU A 247 25.67 -2.31 -7.27
CA LEU A 247 25.45 -3.74 -7.62
C LEU A 247 24.93 -3.85 -9.06
N VAL A 248 23.97 -3.03 -9.44
CA VAL A 248 23.40 -3.02 -10.79
C VAL A 248 24.45 -2.65 -11.82
N ASP A 249 25.31 -1.66 -11.57
CA ASP A 249 26.42 -1.29 -12.45
C ASP A 249 27.39 -2.46 -12.69
N LYS A 250 27.66 -3.29 -11.66
CA LYS A 250 28.47 -4.53 -11.81
C LYS A 250 27.80 -5.56 -12.69
N VAL A 251 26.48 -5.75 -12.53
CA VAL A 251 25.70 -6.65 -13.38
C VAL A 251 25.78 -6.20 -14.85
N HIS A 252 25.59 -4.90 -15.11
CA HIS A 252 25.71 -4.34 -16.45
C HIS A 252 27.12 -4.42 -17.01
N ALA A 253 28.16 -4.24 -16.18
CA ALA A 253 29.54 -4.41 -16.61
C ALA A 253 29.88 -5.86 -17.02
N ALA A 254 29.08 -6.84 -16.55
CA ALA A 254 29.17 -8.24 -16.95
C ALA A 254 28.25 -8.57 -18.16
N ASP A 255 27.71 -7.57 -18.85
CA ASP A 255 26.79 -7.70 -20.00
C ASP A 255 25.52 -8.51 -19.66
N LYS A 256 24.95 -8.26 -18.48
CA LYS A 256 23.73 -8.91 -17.97
C LYS A 256 22.70 -7.87 -17.57
N GLU A 257 21.42 -8.27 -17.58
CA GLU A 257 20.33 -7.44 -17.06
C GLU A 257 20.15 -7.60 -15.56
N ALA A 258 19.75 -6.51 -14.89
CA ALA A 258 19.42 -6.47 -13.47
C ALA A 258 17.91 -6.34 -13.26
N MET A 259 17.34 -7.27 -12.52
CA MET A 259 15.91 -7.30 -12.18
C MET A 259 15.73 -7.31 -10.66
N MET A 260 14.73 -6.60 -10.14
CA MET A 260 14.33 -6.69 -8.75
C MET A 260 13.01 -7.44 -8.60
N PHE A 261 12.96 -8.36 -7.65
CA PHE A 261 11.73 -9.01 -7.23
C PHE A 261 11.05 -8.16 -6.16
N LEU A 262 9.90 -7.59 -6.52
CA LEU A 262 9.02 -6.87 -5.62
C LEU A 262 8.04 -7.89 -5.01
N GLY A 263 8.54 -8.68 -4.13
CA GLY A 263 7.76 -9.68 -3.42
C GLY A 263 7.51 -9.27 -1.98
N ASP A 264 7.80 -10.19 -1.08
CA ASP A 264 7.61 -10.05 0.35
C ASP A 264 8.65 -9.12 1.02
N HIS A 265 9.42 -8.40 0.24
CA HIS A 265 10.59 -7.67 0.71
C HIS A 265 10.71 -6.31 0.01
N TRP A 266 9.93 -5.38 0.47
CA TRP A 266 10.10 -3.96 0.14
C TRP A 266 11.17 -3.40 1.04
N ILE A 267 12.28 -2.95 0.50
CA ILE A 267 13.40 -2.85 1.38
C ILE A 267 14.10 -1.52 1.28
N GLY A 268 13.61 -0.61 2.09
CA GLY A 268 14.20 0.69 2.23
C GLY A 268 14.08 1.56 0.96
N THR A 269 13.37 1.07 -0.06
CA THR A 269 13.16 1.82 -1.30
C THR A 269 11.78 1.48 -1.86
N GLU A 270 10.83 2.35 -1.67
CA GLU A 270 9.53 2.25 -2.33
C GLU A 270 9.70 2.46 -3.83
N PRO A 271 9.02 1.64 -4.66
CA PRO A 271 9.22 1.64 -6.11
C PRO A 271 8.77 2.92 -6.81
N TYR A 272 7.95 3.72 -6.16
CA TYR A 272 7.50 5.02 -6.67
C TYR A 272 8.26 6.21 -6.08
N GLY A 273 9.21 5.94 -5.18
CA GLY A 273 10.08 6.96 -4.61
C GLY A 273 10.98 7.59 -5.68
N LYS A 274 11.28 8.87 -5.52
CA LYS A 274 12.04 9.67 -6.50
C LYS A 274 13.44 9.12 -6.80
N TYR A 275 14.02 8.32 -5.91
CA TYR A 275 15.34 7.72 -6.09
C TYR A 275 15.32 6.35 -6.77
N PHE A 276 14.16 5.67 -6.83
CA PHE A 276 14.09 4.32 -7.37
C PHE A 276 14.57 4.22 -8.83
N PRO A 277 14.22 5.13 -9.76
CA PRO A 277 14.73 5.10 -11.14
C PRO A 277 16.25 5.23 -11.23
N HIS A 278 16.90 5.84 -10.23
CA HIS A 278 18.36 6.02 -10.22
C HIS A 278 19.13 4.75 -9.96
N ILE A 279 18.49 3.70 -9.46
CA ILE A 279 19.10 2.37 -9.29
C ILE A 279 19.55 1.82 -10.65
N GLY A 280 18.79 2.11 -11.71
CA GLY A 280 19.11 1.67 -13.07
C GLY A 280 18.72 0.23 -13.37
N LEU A 281 17.73 -0.32 -12.65
CA LEU A 281 17.20 -1.65 -12.92
C LEU A 281 16.63 -1.74 -14.34
N ASP A 282 16.85 -2.86 -15.02
CA ASP A 282 16.24 -3.15 -16.31
C ASP A 282 14.79 -3.58 -16.15
N ALA A 283 14.48 -4.29 -15.07
CA ALA A 283 13.15 -4.83 -14.86
C ALA A 283 12.77 -4.96 -13.38
N VAL A 284 11.46 -5.06 -13.16
CA VAL A 284 10.88 -5.48 -11.89
C VAL A 284 9.92 -6.64 -12.12
N VAL A 285 9.78 -7.50 -11.11
CA VAL A 285 8.81 -8.59 -11.09
C VAL A 285 8.07 -8.62 -9.76
N GLY A 286 6.75 -8.80 -9.79
CA GLY A 286 5.92 -8.88 -8.60
C GLY A 286 4.75 -9.83 -8.73
N SER A 287 4.09 -10.14 -7.62
CA SER A 287 2.91 -11.01 -7.59
C SER A 287 1.66 -10.26 -8.03
N VAL A 288 0.84 -10.88 -8.87
CA VAL A 288 -0.41 -10.35 -9.41
C VAL A 288 -1.57 -11.21 -8.94
N GLY A 289 -2.42 -10.66 -8.09
CA GLY A 289 -3.63 -11.32 -7.59
C GLY A 289 -4.92 -10.60 -7.97
N ASP A 290 -4.82 -9.31 -8.33
CA ASP A 290 -5.95 -8.45 -8.66
C ASP A 290 -5.50 -7.28 -9.56
N GLY A 291 -6.40 -6.36 -9.86
CA GLY A 291 -6.11 -5.19 -10.68
C GLY A 291 -5.18 -4.19 -10.00
N THR A 292 -5.33 -4.02 -8.71
CA THR A 292 -4.50 -3.09 -7.91
C THR A 292 -3.05 -3.53 -7.87
N THR A 293 -2.78 -4.81 -7.60
CA THR A 293 -1.41 -5.35 -7.61
C THR A 293 -0.78 -5.34 -9.00
N LEU A 294 -1.58 -5.53 -10.05
CA LEU A 294 -1.09 -5.37 -11.42
C LEU A 294 -0.66 -3.93 -11.70
N ARG A 295 -1.49 -2.94 -11.37
CA ARG A 295 -1.17 -1.50 -11.55
C ARG A 295 0.05 -1.10 -10.71
N MET A 296 0.16 -1.61 -9.49
CA MET A 296 1.31 -1.40 -8.62
C MET A 296 2.64 -1.77 -9.30
N ILE A 297 2.65 -2.79 -10.14
CA ILE A 297 3.85 -3.24 -10.85
C ILE A 297 3.98 -2.52 -12.19
N SER A 298 2.91 -2.46 -12.99
CA SER A 298 2.95 -1.95 -14.35
C SER A 298 3.23 -0.45 -14.44
N GLU A 299 3.02 0.31 -13.36
CA GLU A 299 3.28 1.76 -13.31
C GLU A 299 4.63 2.14 -12.70
N ILE A 300 5.46 1.17 -12.32
CA ILE A 300 6.80 1.46 -11.77
C ILE A 300 7.64 2.21 -12.82
N PRO A 301 8.16 3.38 -12.47
CA PRO A 301 8.92 4.19 -13.42
C PRO A 301 10.37 3.72 -13.55
N GLY A 302 11.00 4.03 -14.69
CA GLY A 302 12.43 3.92 -14.88
C GLY A 302 12.95 2.51 -15.17
N VAL A 303 12.07 1.53 -15.48
CA VAL A 303 12.44 0.18 -15.89
C VAL A 303 12.11 -0.04 -17.37
N LYS A 304 12.84 -0.94 -18.04
CA LYS A 304 12.63 -1.29 -19.44
C LYS A 304 11.41 -2.18 -19.63
N TYR A 305 11.15 -3.08 -18.67
CA TYR A 305 10.00 -3.97 -18.71
C TYR A 305 9.55 -4.39 -17.30
N THR A 306 8.27 -4.76 -17.21
CA THR A 306 7.61 -5.22 -15.99
C THR A 306 7.13 -6.65 -16.15
N GLU A 307 7.23 -7.46 -15.09
CA GLU A 307 6.84 -8.86 -15.09
C GLU A 307 5.87 -9.17 -13.94
N GLY A 308 4.78 -9.85 -14.24
CA GLY A 308 3.82 -10.34 -13.27
C GLY A 308 4.01 -11.83 -12.99
N ARG A 309 4.06 -12.18 -11.72
CA ARG A 309 3.93 -13.56 -11.27
C ARG A 309 2.45 -13.81 -11.03
N PHE A 310 1.81 -14.52 -11.96
CA PHE A 310 0.43 -14.94 -11.78
C PHE A 310 0.40 -16.07 -10.75
N LEU A 311 -0.27 -15.83 -9.65
CA LEU A 311 -0.40 -16.75 -8.54
C LEU A 311 -1.84 -16.74 -8.05
N PRO A 312 -2.53 -17.86 -8.05
CA PRO A 312 -3.27 -18.23 -6.88
C PRO A 312 -2.22 -18.74 -5.89
N TYR A 313 -2.13 -18.22 -4.78
CA TYR A 313 -1.29 -18.53 -3.65
C TYR A 313 -0.31 -19.71 -3.84
N PHE A 314 1.00 -19.56 -3.65
CA PHE A 314 2.00 -20.60 -3.95
C PHE A 314 2.28 -21.56 -2.79
N PHE A 315 1.55 -21.47 -1.69
CA PHE A 315 1.69 -22.35 -0.54
C PHE A 315 0.70 -23.54 -0.59
N PRO A 316 0.92 -24.55 0.28
CA PRO A 316 0.06 -25.72 0.36
C PRO A 316 -1.43 -25.45 0.57
N ASP A 317 -1.78 -24.23 0.97
CA ASP A 317 -3.15 -23.82 1.27
C ASP A 317 -4.09 -23.95 0.07
N VAL A 318 -3.60 -23.65 -1.12
CA VAL A 318 -4.36 -23.72 -2.38
C VAL A 318 -4.16 -25.06 -3.07
N PHE A 319 -2.91 -25.58 -3.07
CA PHE A 319 -2.52 -26.84 -3.75
C PHE A 319 -2.59 -28.04 -2.82
N ARG A 320 -3.71 -28.25 -2.16
CA ARG A 320 -3.97 -29.40 -1.29
C ARG A 320 -5.01 -30.33 -1.88
N GLU A 321 -4.98 -31.60 -1.48
CA GLU A 321 -5.99 -32.56 -1.88
C GLU A 321 -7.39 -32.11 -1.51
N GLY A 322 -8.33 -32.21 -2.44
CA GLY A 322 -9.73 -31.78 -2.29
C GLY A 322 -9.97 -30.29 -2.53
N ASN A 323 -8.95 -29.49 -2.88
CA ASN A 323 -9.12 -28.10 -3.29
C ASN A 323 -9.00 -27.95 -4.81
N ASP A 324 -9.64 -26.91 -5.35
CA ASP A 324 -9.54 -26.54 -6.79
C ASP A 324 -8.86 -25.19 -6.96
N PRO A 325 -7.56 -25.16 -7.30
CA PRO A 325 -6.82 -23.92 -7.50
C PRO A 325 -7.28 -23.10 -8.73
N VAL A 326 -8.08 -23.70 -9.64
CA VAL A 326 -8.61 -22.98 -10.81
C VAL A 326 -9.60 -21.91 -10.40
N ILE A 327 -10.39 -22.13 -9.35
CA ILE A 327 -11.39 -21.17 -8.88
C ILE A 327 -10.73 -19.85 -8.50
N GLU A 328 -9.70 -19.92 -7.65
CA GLU A 328 -8.95 -18.72 -7.23
C GLU A 328 -8.19 -18.09 -8.39
N ALA A 329 -7.54 -18.91 -9.22
CA ALA A 329 -6.82 -18.43 -10.40
C ALA A 329 -7.73 -17.67 -11.37
N ARG A 330 -8.96 -18.15 -11.58
CA ARG A 330 -9.96 -17.50 -12.43
C ARG A 330 -10.38 -16.16 -11.84
N SER A 331 -10.73 -16.12 -10.56
CA SER A 331 -11.10 -14.89 -9.88
C SER A 331 -9.99 -13.85 -9.97
N ASN A 332 -8.75 -14.24 -9.68
CA ASN A 332 -7.59 -13.35 -9.75
C ASN A 332 -7.35 -12.82 -11.17
N TRP A 333 -7.50 -13.67 -12.19
CA TRP A 333 -7.30 -13.23 -13.58
C TRP A 333 -8.40 -12.30 -14.08
N LEU A 334 -9.66 -12.58 -13.76
CA LEU A 334 -10.78 -11.71 -14.13
C LEU A 334 -10.63 -10.30 -13.51
N ALA A 335 -10.12 -10.20 -12.31
CA ALA A 335 -9.80 -8.93 -11.67
C ALA A 335 -8.57 -8.25 -12.31
N ALA A 336 -7.45 -8.96 -12.42
CA ALA A 336 -6.19 -8.42 -12.89
C ALA A 336 -6.24 -7.95 -14.35
N ARG A 337 -6.91 -8.67 -15.25
CA ARG A 337 -6.96 -8.34 -16.67
C ARG A 337 -7.66 -6.99 -16.96
N ARG A 338 -8.55 -6.52 -16.08
CA ARG A 338 -9.12 -5.17 -16.17
C ARG A 338 -8.01 -4.11 -16.17
N ALA A 339 -7.07 -4.25 -15.25
CA ALA A 339 -5.89 -3.39 -15.16
C ALA A 339 -4.94 -3.57 -16.35
N MET A 340 -4.81 -4.79 -16.90
CA MET A 340 -4.05 -5.05 -18.14
C MET A 340 -4.56 -4.19 -19.30
N MET A 341 -5.87 -3.97 -19.40
CA MET A 341 -6.46 -3.14 -20.45
C MET A 341 -6.15 -1.65 -20.27
N ARG A 342 -5.71 -1.23 -19.10
CA ARG A 342 -5.33 0.16 -18.81
C ARG A 342 -3.83 0.39 -18.90
N LYS A 343 -3.06 -0.49 -18.28
CA LYS A 343 -1.59 -0.42 -18.23
C LYS A 343 -1.01 -1.83 -18.24
N PRO A 344 -0.70 -2.39 -19.41
CA PRO A 344 -0.22 -3.76 -19.51
C PRO A 344 1.13 -3.96 -18.84
N LEU A 345 1.31 -5.14 -18.24
CA LEU A 345 2.63 -5.69 -17.96
C LEU A 345 3.29 -6.13 -19.27
N ASP A 346 4.61 -6.19 -19.31
CA ASP A 346 5.34 -6.69 -20.46
C ASP A 346 5.44 -8.21 -20.49
N ARG A 347 5.43 -8.86 -19.32
CA ARG A 347 5.54 -10.32 -19.17
C ARG A 347 4.64 -10.81 -18.04
N ILE A 348 4.13 -12.04 -18.18
CA ILE A 348 3.41 -12.76 -17.15
C ILE A 348 3.73 -14.24 -17.18
N GLY A 349 3.69 -14.89 -16.04
CA GLY A 349 3.83 -16.33 -15.92
C GLY A 349 3.49 -16.84 -14.53
N TYR A 350 3.36 -18.16 -14.40
CA TYR A 350 3.17 -18.78 -13.09
C TYR A 350 4.44 -18.62 -12.25
N GLY A 351 4.29 -18.06 -11.06
CA GLY A 351 5.40 -17.72 -10.18
C GLY A 351 5.56 -18.62 -8.96
N GLY A 352 4.73 -19.64 -8.80
CA GLY A 352 4.78 -20.58 -7.69
C GLY A 352 5.72 -21.78 -7.91
N TYR A 353 5.53 -22.81 -7.10
CA TYR A 353 6.31 -24.05 -7.21
C TYR A 353 5.71 -25.00 -8.26
N PRO A 354 6.40 -25.29 -9.39
CA PRO A 354 5.90 -26.21 -10.40
C PRO A 354 5.58 -27.60 -9.84
N SER A 355 6.33 -28.07 -8.82
CA SER A 355 6.10 -29.36 -8.16
C SER A 355 4.73 -29.44 -7.45
N LEU A 356 4.15 -28.33 -7.05
CA LEU A 356 2.79 -28.26 -6.52
C LEU A 356 1.77 -28.19 -7.66
N ALA A 357 1.98 -27.29 -8.61
CA ALA A 357 1.07 -27.05 -9.74
C ALA A 357 0.85 -28.29 -10.61
N TYR A 358 1.89 -29.07 -10.91
CA TYR A 358 1.79 -30.28 -11.74
C TYR A 358 0.89 -31.38 -11.17
N LYS A 359 0.54 -31.30 -9.89
CA LYS A 359 -0.45 -32.20 -9.29
C LYS A 359 -1.90 -31.84 -9.67
N PHE A 360 -2.10 -30.66 -10.29
CA PHE A 360 -3.39 -30.11 -10.68
C PHE A 360 -3.37 -29.77 -12.20
N PRO A 361 -3.57 -30.75 -13.09
CA PRO A 361 -3.49 -30.54 -14.54
C PRO A 361 -4.45 -29.46 -15.09
N GLU A 362 -5.65 -29.34 -14.51
CA GLU A 362 -6.61 -28.30 -14.90
C GLU A 362 -6.11 -26.89 -14.59
N PHE A 363 -5.41 -26.72 -13.45
CA PHE A 363 -4.75 -25.48 -13.14
C PHE A 363 -3.65 -25.12 -14.15
N VAL A 364 -2.82 -26.10 -14.53
CA VAL A 364 -1.77 -25.88 -15.56
C VAL A 364 -2.41 -25.44 -16.87
N GLY A 365 -3.47 -26.13 -17.32
CA GLY A 365 -4.22 -25.74 -18.52
C GLY A 365 -4.85 -24.35 -18.42
N TYR A 366 -5.31 -23.96 -17.23
CA TYR A 366 -5.82 -22.60 -17.01
C TYR A 366 -4.70 -21.54 -17.08
N VAL A 367 -3.53 -21.82 -16.54
CA VAL A 367 -2.35 -20.92 -16.67
C VAL A 367 -1.94 -20.74 -18.14
N GLU A 368 -1.98 -21.81 -18.96
CA GLU A 368 -1.75 -21.72 -20.40
C GLU A 368 -2.77 -20.78 -21.06
N HIS A 369 -4.06 -20.94 -20.74
CA HIS A 369 -5.11 -20.05 -21.21
C HIS A 369 -4.85 -18.59 -20.83
N VAL A 370 -4.49 -18.32 -19.59
CA VAL A 370 -4.14 -16.95 -19.12
C VAL A 370 -2.97 -16.39 -19.91
N CYS A 371 -1.92 -17.19 -20.16
CA CYS A 371 -0.77 -16.74 -20.94
C CYS A 371 -1.14 -16.42 -22.40
N ASP A 372 -2.03 -17.18 -23.02
CA ASP A 372 -2.47 -16.94 -24.38
C ASP A 372 -3.38 -15.69 -24.49
N GLU A 373 -4.29 -15.52 -23.54
CA GLU A 373 -5.12 -14.30 -23.47
C GLU A 373 -4.23 -13.07 -23.20
N PHE A 374 -3.28 -13.17 -22.27
CA PHE A 374 -2.30 -12.12 -22.02
C PHE A 374 -1.54 -11.71 -23.28
N ARG A 375 -0.99 -12.68 -24.04
CA ARG A 375 -0.27 -12.40 -25.28
C ARG A 375 -1.14 -11.66 -26.28
N LYS A 376 -2.39 -12.09 -26.44
CA LYS A 376 -3.35 -11.43 -27.33
C LYS A 376 -3.64 -9.99 -26.92
N ILE A 377 -3.90 -9.75 -25.62
CA ILE A 377 -4.09 -8.41 -25.08
C ILE A 377 -2.83 -7.59 -25.34
N TYR A 378 -1.67 -8.05 -24.87
CA TYR A 378 -0.41 -7.34 -24.96
C TYR A 378 -0.06 -6.94 -26.40
N HIS A 379 -0.10 -7.89 -27.37
CA HIS A 379 0.22 -7.59 -28.76
C HIS A 379 -0.78 -6.61 -29.40
N THR A 380 -2.00 -6.57 -28.92
CA THR A 380 -3.02 -5.64 -29.44
C THR A 380 -2.80 -4.22 -28.93
N ILE A 381 -2.45 -4.07 -27.64
CA ILE A 381 -2.47 -2.75 -26.99
C ILE A 381 -1.11 -2.23 -26.53
N LYS A 382 -0.02 -2.98 -26.72
CA LYS A 382 1.32 -2.52 -26.31
C LYS A 382 1.62 -1.15 -26.89
N GLY A 383 2.01 -0.22 -25.97
CA GLY A 383 2.36 1.15 -26.35
C GLY A 383 1.18 2.03 -26.71
N GLN A 384 -0.06 1.54 -26.63
CA GLN A 384 -1.26 2.32 -26.91
C GLN A 384 -1.79 3.00 -25.65
N LYS A 385 -2.25 4.23 -25.80
CA LYS A 385 -2.94 4.93 -24.71
C LYS A 385 -4.43 4.58 -24.75
N PRO A 386 -4.98 3.99 -23.65
CA PRO A 386 -6.42 3.73 -23.60
C PRO A 386 -7.20 5.05 -23.45
N TYR A 387 -8.43 5.06 -23.93
CA TYR A 387 -9.37 6.16 -23.70
C TYR A 387 -9.57 6.38 -22.20
N SER A 388 -9.54 7.65 -21.78
CA SER A 388 -9.87 8.09 -20.42
C SER A 388 -10.89 9.21 -20.49
N GLY A 389 -11.98 9.08 -19.75
CA GLY A 389 -13.04 10.09 -19.71
C GLY A 389 -12.74 11.21 -18.72
N LEU A 390 -12.08 10.87 -17.61
CA LEU A 390 -11.78 11.78 -16.50
C LEU A 390 -10.35 11.56 -15.99
N LYS A 391 -9.83 12.57 -15.29
CA LYS A 391 -8.63 12.46 -14.48
C LYS A 391 -8.96 12.62 -13.00
N VAL A 392 -8.60 11.61 -12.21
CA VAL A 392 -8.96 11.47 -10.81
C VAL A 392 -7.70 11.48 -9.95
N ALA A 393 -7.72 12.24 -8.86
CA ALA A 393 -6.66 12.26 -7.87
C ALA A 393 -7.10 11.52 -6.60
N ILE A 394 -6.31 10.56 -6.14
CA ILE A 394 -6.46 9.94 -4.82
C ILE A 394 -5.62 10.75 -3.83
N LEU A 395 -6.29 11.29 -2.82
CA LEU A 395 -5.67 12.14 -1.79
C LEU A 395 -5.47 11.34 -0.50
N ASN A 396 -4.22 11.22 -0.08
CA ASN A 396 -3.84 10.58 1.19
C ASN A 396 -2.50 11.13 1.70
N SER A 397 -1.96 10.59 2.80
CA SER A 397 -0.68 11.04 3.36
C SER A 397 0.55 10.65 2.53
N TRP A 398 0.46 9.55 1.75
CA TRP A 398 1.60 8.98 1.02
C TRP A 398 1.77 9.54 -0.39
N GLY A 399 0.68 9.93 -1.05
CA GLY A 399 0.70 10.41 -2.42
C GLY A 399 1.37 9.43 -3.38
N SER A 400 2.23 9.92 -4.25
CA SER A 400 2.94 9.11 -5.23
C SER A 400 3.98 8.14 -4.65
N LEU A 401 4.35 8.31 -3.38
CA LEU A 401 5.33 7.42 -2.74
C LEU A 401 4.83 5.97 -2.63
N ARG A 402 3.52 5.79 -2.40
CA ARG A 402 2.90 4.47 -2.27
C ARG A 402 1.69 4.30 -3.18
N SER A 403 1.85 4.63 -4.46
CA SER A 403 0.80 4.49 -5.48
C SER A 403 0.33 3.04 -5.61
N TRP A 404 -0.99 2.83 -5.66
CA TRP A 404 -1.63 1.51 -5.75
C TRP A 404 -1.38 0.57 -4.55
N GLN A 405 -0.68 1.02 -3.51
CA GLN A 405 -0.40 0.20 -2.34
C GLN A 405 -1.52 0.34 -1.30
N THR A 406 -2.26 -0.73 -1.09
CA THR A 406 -3.32 -0.84 -0.07
C THR A 406 -2.90 -1.76 1.06
N HIS A 407 -2.13 -2.76 0.75
CA HIS A 407 -1.59 -3.75 1.67
C HIS A 407 -0.24 -4.21 1.13
N MET A 408 0.56 -4.72 1.99
CA MET A 408 1.85 -5.25 1.60
C MET A 408 1.70 -6.74 1.33
N VAL A 409 2.02 -7.12 0.10
CA VAL A 409 2.52 -8.42 -0.30
C VAL A 409 1.74 -9.67 0.15
N ALA A 410 1.96 -10.73 -0.54
CA ALA A 410 1.43 -12.09 -0.55
C ALA A 410 0.69 -12.63 0.71
N HIS A 411 0.85 -12.02 1.87
CA HIS A 411 0.22 -12.44 3.14
C HIS A 411 -0.43 -11.31 3.92
N ALA A 412 -0.40 -10.08 3.41
CA ALA A 412 -1.00 -8.97 4.10
C ALA A 412 -2.51 -9.02 3.95
N ILE A 413 -3.19 -9.23 5.07
CA ILE A 413 -4.64 -9.18 5.14
C ILE A 413 -5.06 -7.71 5.11
N PRO A 414 -5.98 -7.31 4.21
CA PRO A 414 -6.54 -5.96 4.25
C PRO A 414 -7.19 -5.72 5.62
N TYR A 415 -6.83 -4.62 6.25
CA TYR A 415 -7.48 -4.23 7.50
C TYR A 415 -8.90 -3.72 7.20
N LYS A 416 -9.82 -4.00 8.10
CA LYS A 416 -11.21 -3.55 7.97
C LYS A 416 -11.32 -2.03 7.76
N GLN A 417 -10.45 -1.26 8.41
CA GLN A 417 -10.39 0.19 8.32
C GLN A 417 -10.00 0.72 6.93
N THR A 418 -9.54 -0.14 6.04
CA THR A 418 -9.11 0.26 4.69
C THR A 418 -9.95 -0.36 3.59
N TYR A 419 -11.05 -1.06 3.93
CA TYR A 419 -11.83 -1.78 2.91
C TYR A 419 -12.35 -0.85 1.80
N SER A 420 -12.79 0.37 2.13
CA SER A 420 -13.24 1.35 1.15
C SER A 420 -12.09 1.84 0.28
N TYR A 421 -10.94 2.13 0.85
CA TYR A 421 -9.76 2.54 0.09
C TYR A 421 -9.31 1.42 -0.88
N THR A 422 -9.25 0.20 -0.40
CA THR A 422 -8.96 -0.99 -1.23
C THR A 422 -9.98 -1.17 -2.34
N GLY A 423 -11.27 -1.04 -2.02
CA GLY A 423 -12.36 -1.16 -3.00
C GLY A 423 -12.30 -0.09 -4.09
N ILE A 424 -11.98 1.16 -3.71
CA ILE A 424 -11.79 2.26 -4.67
C ILE A 424 -10.63 1.98 -5.62
N LEU A 425 -9.47 1.57 -5.11
CA LEU A 425 -8.31 1.30 -5.96
C LEU A 425 -8.57 0.12 -6.90
N GLU A 426 -9.21 -0.94 -6.43
CA GLU A 426 -9.58 -2.06 -7.30
C GLU A 426 -10.57 -1.63 -8.39
N ALA A 427 -11.57 -0.83 -8.06
CA ALA A 427 -12.49 -0.27 -9.07
C ALA A 427 -11.72 0.57 -10.10
N LEU A 428 -10.90 1.53 -9.64
CA LEU A 428 -10.14 2.44 -10.51
C LEU A 428 -9.10 1.72 -11.37
N SER A 429 -8.61 0.56 -10.95
CA SER A 429 -7.58 -0.19 -11.70
C SER A 429 -8.01 -0.51 -13.14
N GLY A 430 -9.31 -0.74 -13.37
CA GLY A 430 -9.89 -1.08 -14.66
C GLY A 430 -10.78 -0.01 -15.30
N LEU A 431 -11.28 0.98 -14.55
CA LEU A 431 -12.18 2.00 -15.08
C LEU A 431 -11.51 2.93 -16.10
N ASN A 432 -12.30 3.47 -17.04
CA ASN A 432 -11.83 4.40 -18.09
C ASN A 432 -11.51 5.81 -17.56
N VAL A 433 -10.65 5.87 -16.55
CA VAL A 433 -10.17 7.11 -15.93
C VAL A 433 -8.65 7.09 -15.81
N ASP A 434 -8.03 8.25 -15.86
CA ASP A 434 -6.63 8.41 -15.51
C ASP A 434 -6.54 8.67 -14.00
N VAL A 435 -5.70 7.92 -13.31
CA VAL A 435 -5.54 7.98 -11.86
C VAL A 435 -4.17 8.56 -11.52
N MET A 436 -4.15 9.48 -10.57
CA MET A 436 -2.93 9.97 -9.96
C MET A 436 -3.06 9.95 -8.43
N PHE A 437 -1.93 9.94 -7.75
CA PHE A 437 -1.87 9.97 -6.29
C PHE A 437 -1.22 11.26 -5.85
N VAL A 438 -1.85 11.96 -4.91
CA VAL A 438 -1.37 13.23 -4.36
C VAL A 438 -1.39 13.16 -2.84
N SER A 439 -0.36 13.71 -2.22
CA SER A 439 -0.33 13.82 -0.76
C SER A 439 -0.96 15.15 -0.30
N PHE A 440 -1.34 15.22 0.98
CA PHE A 440 -1.76 16.47 1.60
C PHE A 440 -0.67 17.54 1.47
N LYS A 441 0.59 17.14 1.57
CA LYS A 441 1.73 18.03 1.38
C LYS A 441 1.81 18.56 -0.04
N ASP A 442 1.60 17.70 -1.07
CA ASP A 442 1.61 18.12 -2.48
C ASP A 442 0.53 19.19 -2.73
N ILE A 443 -0.68 18.99 -2.21
CA ILE A 443 -1.78 19.97 -2.34
C ILE A 443 -1.43 21.28 -1.65
N LYS A 444 -0.88 21.21 -0.44
CA LYS A 444 -0.47 22.39 0.31
C LYS A 444 0.58 23.22 -0.44
N GLU A 445 1.62 22.55 -0.94
CA GLU A 445 2.77 23.21 -1.59
C GLU A 445 2.48 23.69 -3.02
N ASN A 446 1.65 22.97 -3.77
CA ASN A 446 1.50 23.15 -5.22
C ASN A 446 0.04 23.45 -5.66
N GLY A 447 -0.92 23.35 -4.73
CA GLY A 447 -2.34 23.40 -5.07
C GLY A 447 -2.84 22.10 -5.72
N VAL A 448 -4.12 22.07 -6.08
CA VAL A 448 -4.70 20.96 -6.85
C VAL A 448 -4.15 20.99 -8.27
N PRO A 449 -3.68 19.84 -8.81
CA PRO A 449 -3.19 19.77 -10.19
C PRO A 449 -4.25 20.24 -11.19
N LYS A 450 -3.87 21.08 -12.16
CA LYS A 450 -4.80 21.82 -13.03
C LYS A 450 -5.73 20.97 -13.89
N ASP A 451 -5.33 19.74 -14.18
CA ASP A 451 -6.02 18.82 -15.08
C ASP A 451 -6.81 17.72 -14.30
N VAL A 452 -6.93 17.86 -13.00
CA VAL A 452 -7.74 16.96 -12.16
C VAL A 452 -9.21 17.39 -12.23
N ASP A 453 -10.09 16.46 -12.58
CA ASP A 453 -11.53 16.66 -12.58
C ASP A 453 -12.15 16.38 -11.19
N VAL A 454 -11.65 15.33 -10.51
CA VAL A 454 -12.19 14.85 -9.24
C VAL A 454 -11.08 14.46 -8.27
N ILE A 455 -11.22 14.86 -7.01
CA ILE A 455 -10.41 14.35 -5.89
C ILE A 455 -11.25 13.32 -5.11
N ILE A 456 -10.63 12.21 -4.71
CA ILE A 456 -11.22 11.22 -3.82
C ILE A 456 -10.38 11.17 -2.54
N ASN A 457 -11.03 11.34 -1.38
CA ASN A 457 -10.45 11.08 -0.07
C ASN A 457 -11.28 10.00 0.65
N ALA A 458 -10.62 8.97 1.15
CA ALA A 458 -11.31 7.80 1.69
C ALA A 458 -10.54 7.18 2.85
N GLY A 459 -11.24 6.47 3.71
CA GLY A 459 -10.67 5.71 4.82
C GLY A 459 -11.31 6.08 6.14
N ASP A 460 -10.88 5.39 7.20
CA ASP A 460 -11.35 5.63 8.55
C ASP A 460 -10.57 6.78 9.20
N TYR A 461 -11.19 7.40 10.19
CA TYR A 461 -10.58 8.44 11.02
C TYR A 461 -9.21 8.01 11.58
N GLY A 462 -8.26 8.92 11.56
CA GLY A 462 -6.92 8.70 12.10
C GLY A 462 -6.01 7.84 11.24
N THR A 463 -6.44 7.45 10.03
CA THR A 463 -5.59 6.72 9.09
C THR A 463 -4.85 7.63 8.12
N ALA A 464 -3.73 7.15 7.59
CA ALA A 464 -2.97 7.83 6.53
C ALA A 464 -3.82 8.09 5.26
N PHE A 465 -4.89 7.35 5.09
CA PHE A 465 -5.78 7.45 3.93
C PHE A 465 -6.79 8.57 4.08
N SER A 466 -7.48 8.67 5.21
CA SER A 466 -8.39 9.79 5.53
C SER A 466 -7.65 11.08 5.83
N GLY A 467 -6.50 11.03 6.52
CA GLY A 467 -5.60 12.16 6.72
C GLY A 467 -5.54 12.74 8.15
N GLY A 468 -6.51 12.45 9.02
CA GLY A 468 -6.50 12.86 10.42
C GLY A 468 -6.11 14.33 10.63
N GLU A 469 -5.04 14.59 11.39
CA GLU A 469 -4.58 15.94 11.74
C GLU A 469 -4.17 16.81 10.54
N ALA A 470 -3.93 16.23 9.35
CA ALA A 470 -3.67 17.02 8.15
C ALA A 470 -4.80 18.02 7.86
N TRP A 471 -6.04 17.68 8.27
CA TRP A 471 -7.20 18.54 8.08
C TRP A 471 -7.29 19.73 9.07
N LEU A 472 -6.36 19.86 10.01
CA LEU A 472 -6.18 21.06 10.83
C LEU A 472 -5.37 22.15 10.12
N ASP A 473 -4.73 21.82 9.02
CA ASP A 473 -3.93 22.76 8.24
C ASP A 473 -4.85 23.70 7.45
N GLU A 474 -4.84 24.97 7.83
CA GLU A 474 -5.70 26.01 7.23
C GLU A 474 -5.45 26.17 5.73
N GLU A 475 -4.19 26.12 5.31
CA GLU A 475 -3.81 26.30 3.91
C GLU A 475 -4.28 25.14 3.04
N LEU A 476 -4.12 23.90 3.52
CA LEU A 476 -4.66 22.71 2.86
C LEU A 476 -6.19 22.79 2.72
N LEU A 477 -6.87 23.07 3.84
CA LEU A 477 -8.32 23.08 3.90
C LEU A 477 -8.91 24.17 2.98
N THR A 478 -8.37 25.37 3.02
CA THR A 478 -8.86 26.49 2.20
C THR A 478 -8.52 26.31 0.72
N THR A 479 -7.39 25.69 0.39
CA THR A 479 -7.01 25.34 -1.00
C THR A 479 -8.03 24.40 -1.60
N ILE A 480 -8.36 23.30 -0.94
CA ILE A 480 -9.32 22.30 -1.44
C ILE A 480 -10.72 22.90 -1.50
N ARG A 481 -11.19 23.57 -0.42
CA ARG A 481 -12.51 24.20 -0.38
C ARG A 481 -12.69 25.24 -1.50
N SER A 482 -11.68 26.06 -1.75
CA SER A 482 -11.70 27.07 -2.81
C SER A 482 -11.70 26.43 -4.21
N TRP A 483 -11.00 25.33 -4.39
CA TRP A 483 -10.99 24.57 -5.64
C TRP A 483 -12.37 23.97 -5.93
N ILE A 484 -13.00 23.33 -4.94
CA ILE A 484 -14.39 22.84 -5.04
C ILE A 484 -15.32 24.00 -5.41
N TYR A 485 -15.27 25.11 -4.67
CA TYR A 485 -16.14 26.27 -4.91
C TYR A 485 -16.08 26.77 -6.36
N ARG A 486 -14.95 26.62 -7.04
CA ARG A 486 -14.73 27.03 -8.45
C ARG A 486 -15.11 25.96 -9.48
N GLY A 487 -15.69 24.85 -9.06
CA GLY A 487 -16.19 23.81 -9.97
C GLY A 487 -15.48 22.46 -9.88
N GLY A 488 -14.56 22.28 -8.93
CA GLY A 488 -13.90 20.99 -8.70
C GLY A 488 -14.85 19.94 -8.13
N GLY A 489 -14.66 18.69 -8.51
CA GLY A 489 -15.42 17.55 -7.97
C GLY A 489 -14.73 16.90 -6.79
N PHE A 490 -15.45 16.62 -5.69
CA PHE A 490 -14.84 15.98 -4.53
C PHE A 490 -15.72 14.82 -4.03
N ILE A 491 -15.11 13.64 -3.85
CA ILE A 491 -15.77 12.45 -3.35
C ILE A 491 -15.15 12.05 -2.02
N GLY A 492 -15.98 11.92 -1.01
CA GLY A 492 -15.60 11.41 0.31
C GLY A 492 -16.19 10.04 0.56
N VAL A 493 -15.35 9.08 1.01
CA VAL A 493 -15.80 7.72 1.30
C VAL A 493 -15.37 7.28 2.70
N GLY A 494 -16.30 6.75 3.46
CA GLY A 494 -16.08 6.34 4.84
C GLY A 494 -16.08 7.54 5.79
N GLU A 495 -14.94 7.85 6.37
CA GLU A 495 -14.73 9.04 7.21
C GLU A 495 -13.76 10.02 6.52
N PRO A 496 -14.18 10.62 5.40
CA PRO A 496 -13.35 11.53 4.64
C PRO A 496 -13.14 12.84 5.42
N THR A 497 -11.99 13.43 5.30
CA THR A 497 -11.65 14.71 5.94
C THR A 497 -11.88 14.74 7.45
N ALA A 498 -11.86 13.57 8.09
CA ALA A 498 -12.29 13.41 9.46
C ALA A 498 -11.21 13.82 10.46
N TYR A 499 -11.55 14.81 11.27
CA TYR A 499 -10.85 15.17 12.49
C TYR A 499 -11.79 16.02 13.36
N HIS A 500 -12.04 15.59 14.60
CA HIS A 500 -12.94 16.34 15.47
C HIS A 500 -12.31 17.68 15.86
N HIS A 501 -12.77 18.76 15.25
CA HIS A 501 -12.28 20.11 15.50
C HIS A 501 -13.39 21.15 15.30
N GLN A 502 -13.48 22.14 16.21
CA GLN A 502 -14.41 23.29 16.15
C GLN A 502 -15.87 22.89 15.88
N GLY A 503 -16.31 21.76 16.47
CA GLY A 503 -17.70 21.30 16.38
C GLY A 503 -18.03 20.59 15.06
N ARG A 504 -17.03 20.24 14.25
CA ARG A 504 -17.16 19.44 13.04
C ARG A 504 -16.34 18.17 13.17
N PHE A 505 -16.84 17.09 12.56
CA PHE A 505 -16.07 15.86 12.39
C PHE A 505 -15.50 15.77 10.99
N PHE A 506 -16.32 15.98 9.94
CA PHE A 506 -15.81 16.16 8.58
C PHE A 506 -15.41 17.62 8.38
N GLN A 507 -14.14 17.89 8.17
CA GLN A 507 -13.66 19.28 8.06
C GLN A 507 -14.11 19.98 6.76
N LEU A 508 -14.60 19.20 5.77
CA LEU A 508 -15.31 19.69 4.59
C LEU A 508 -16.81 19.33 4.62
N ALA A 509 -17.41 19.28 5.82
CA ALA A 509 -18.83 18.97 5.98
C ALA A 509 -19.75 19.90 5.17
N ASP A 510 -19.40 21.17 5.07
CA ASP A 510 -20.11 22.16 4.24
C ASP A 510 -20.07 21.83 2.74
N CYS A 511 -18.99 21.24 2.27
CA CYS A 511 -18.86 20.79 0.88
C CYS A 511 -19.69 19.53 0.61
N PHE A 512 -19.65 18.54 1.52
CA PHE A 512 -20.42 17.30 1.38
C PHE A 512 -21.92 17.47 1.67
N GLY A 513 -22.30 18.49 2.43
CA GLY A 513 -23.66 18.65 2.95
C GLY A 513 -24.01 17.70 4.10
N VAL A 514 -23.05 16.92 4.58
CA VAL A 514 -23.23 15.97 5.69
C VAL A 514 -22.11 16.10 6.72
N ASP A 515 -22.41 15.70 7.96
CA ASP A 515 -21.43 15.56 9.04
C ASP A 515 -21.76 14.33 9.89
N LYS A 516 -20.84 13.93 10.77
CA LYS A 516 -21.02 12.81 11.68
C LYS A 516 -21.32 13.32 13.09
N GLU A 517 -22.39 12.82 13.70
CA GLU A 517 -22.74 13.12 15.09
C GLU A 517 -21.96 12.21 16.05
N LEU A 518 -21.25 12.83 16.96
CA LEU A 518 -20.42 12.14 17.97
C LEU A 518 -21.06 12.12 19.37
N GLY A 519 -22.34 12.51 19.48
CA GLY A 519 -23.04 12.59 20.75
C GLY A 519 -22.78 13.89 21.53
N PHE A 520 -22.16 14.89 20.90
CA PHE A 520 -21.86 16.19 21.54
C PHE A 520 -22.84 17.28 21.18
N SER A 521 -23.68 17.07 20.17
CA SER A 521 -24.68 18.06 19.77
C SER A 521 -25.89 18.04 20.71
N LEU A 522 -26.28 19.23 21.19
CA LEU A 522 -27.54 19.44 21.90
C LEU A 522 -28.68 19.77 20.94
N ASN A 523 -28.40 20.00 19.67
CA ASN A 523 -29.37 20.26 18.63
C ASN A 523 -29.75 18.93 17.96
N THR A 524 -31.04 18.62 17.97
CA THR A 524 -31.61 17.42 17.33
C THR A 524 -32.25 17.72 15.99
N ASP A 525 -32.25 18.99 15.54
CA ASP A 525 -32.74 19.36 14.23
C ASP A 525 -31.80 18.83 13.15
N LYS A 526 -32.13 17.68 12.64
CA LYS A 526 -31.48 17.02 11.51
C LYS A 526 -32.47 16.99 10.38
N TYR A 527 -32.01 17.33 9.17
CA TYR A 527 -32.85 17.35 8.01
C TYR A 527 -32.96 15.93 7.44
N PHE A 528 -34.19 15.46 7.30
CA PHE A 528 -34.50 14.17 6.69
C PHE A 528 -35.43 14.43 5.49
N GLU A 529 -34.95 14.11 4.32
CA GLU A 529 -35.79 14.02 3.14
C GLU A 529 -35.80 12.57 2.65
N GLU A 530 -36.90 12.12 2.11
CA GLU A 530 -36.92 10.81 1.45
C GLU A 530 -35.97 10.85 0.25
N PRO A 531 -35.17 9.79 0.03
CA PRO A 531 -34.27 9.73 -1.11
C PRO A 531 -34.99 9.96 -2.41
N SER A 532 -34.40 10.73 -3.32
CA SER A 532 -34.88 10.86 -4.68
C SER A 532 -34.80 9.53 -5.40
N VAL A 533 -35.92 9.07 -5.96
CA VAL A 533 -36.03 7.75 -6.61
C VAL A 533 -35.23 7.69 -7.92
N GLU A 534 -34.91 8.83 -8.55
CA GLU A 534 -34.19 8.90 -9.82
C GLU A 534 -33.06 9.93 -9.78
N HIS A 535 -31.88 9.50 -9.35
CA HIS A 535 -30.69 10.33 -9.46
C HIS A 535 -29.67 9.68 -10.40
N PHE A 536 -28.84 10.49 -11.09
CA PHE A 536 -27.82 9.99 -12.00
C PHE A 536 -26.87 8.99 -11.33
N ILE A 537 -26.49 9.23 -10.08
CA ILE A 537 -25.56 8.38 -9.33
C ILE A 537 -26.15 6.98 -9.07
N THR A 538 -27.46 6.88 -8.80
CA THR A 538 -28.11 5.65 -8.35
C THR A 538 -28.75 4.84 -9.49
N LYS A 539 -28.69 5.31 -10.72
CA LYS A 539 -29.48 4.81 -11.86
C LYS A 539 -29.32 3.33 -12.20
N ASP A 540 -28.18 2.71 -11.90
CA ASP A 540 -27.90 1.31 -12.28
C ASP A 540 -28.06 0.32 -11.10
N HIS A 541 -28.58 0.76 -9.96
CA HIS A 541 -28.73 -0.07 -8.77
C HIS A 541 -30.12 -0.75 -8.73
N GLY A 542 -30.13 -2.07 -9.02
CA GLY A 542 -31.35 -2.87 -9.00
C GLY A 542 -31.75 -3.38 -7.61
N ASP A 543 -30.81 -3.90 -6.84
CA ASP A 543 -31.07 -4.64 -5.58
C ASP A 543 -30.54 -3.93 -4.31
N GLY A 544 -30.15 -2.65 -4.41
CA GLY A 544 -29.59 -1.86 -3.30
C GLY A 544 -28.07 -1.72 -3.34
N PHE A 545 -27.54 -1.01 -2.34
CA PHE A 545 -26.11 -0.69 -2.24
C PHE A 545 -25.45 -1.52 -1.15
N ASP A 546 -24.22 -1.97 -1.39
CA ASP A 546 -23.37 -2.55 -0.37
C ASP A 546 -22.36 -1.50 0.09
N PHE A 547 -22.58 -0.94 1.27
CA PHE A 547 -21.64 -0.03 1.92
C PHE A 547 -20.68 -0.74 2.87
N GLY A 548 -20.66 -2.08 2.90
CA GLY A 548 -19.87 -2.87 3.83
C GLY A 548 -20.32 -2.65 5.27
N GLU A 549 -19.39 -2.30 6.16
CA GLU A 549 -19.73 -2.02 7.58
C GLU A 549 -20.43 -0.65 7.77
N GLY A 550 -20.42 0.21 6.75
CA GLY A 550 -21.06 1.52 6.68
C GLY A 550 -20.72 2.46 7.83
N MET A 551 -20.68 3.76 7.58
CA MET A 551 -20.51 4.73 8.66
C MET A 551 -21.85 4.99 9.35
N LYS A 552 -21.79 5.13 10.68
CA LYS A 552 -22.96 5.40 11.54
C LYS A 552 -23.02 6.86 11.96
N ASN A 553 -24.21 7.31 12.32
CA ASN A 553 -24.48 8.64 12.84
C ASN A 553 -24.18 9.79 11.84
N VAL A 554 -24.23 9.53 10.54
CA VAL A 554 -24.09 10.55 9.52
C VAL A 554 -25.45 11.18 9.23
N TYR A 555 -25.49 12.50 9.18
CA TYR A 555 -26.70 13.29 9.00
C TYR A 555 -26.48 14.43 7.99
N ALA A 556 -27.57 14.86 7.34
CA ALA A 556 -27.55 16.02 6.45
C ALA A 556 -27.52 17.33 7.24
N LEU A 557 -26.76 18.30 6.75
CA LEU A 557 -26.60 19.63 7.36
C LEU A 557 -27.74 20.58 7.02
N SER A 558 -28.40 20.37 5.88
CA SER A 558 -29.49 21.23 5.41
C SER A 558 -30.44 20.46 4.48
N ALA A 559 -31.60 21.05 4.21
CA ALA A 559 -32.56 20.53 3.22
C ALA A 559 -32.06 20.64 1.76
N GLU A 560 -30.95 21.35 1.52
CA GLU A 560 -30.34 21.46 0.19
C GLU A 560 -29.47 20.24 -0.16
N THR A 561 -29.10 19.44 0.85
CA THR A 561 -28.34 18.20 0.64
C THR A 561 -29.23 17.15 0.00
N GLU A 562 -28.84 16.65 -1.17
CA GLU A 562 -29.55 15.58 -1.86
C GLU A 562 -29.21 14.23 -1.21
N ILE A 563 -30.12 13.67 -0.41
CA ILE A 563 -29.97 12.35 0.20
C ILE A 563 -30.38 11.30 -0.85
N LEU A 564 -29.44 10.45 -1.24
CA LEU A 564 -29.62 9.43 -2.28
C LEU A 564 -29.87 8.04 -1.72
N GLU A 565 -29.32 7.75 -0.54
CA GLU A 565 -29.59 6.51 0.19
C GLU A 565 -29.62 6.82 1.69
N TYR A 566 -30.69 6.38 2.33
CA TYR A 566 -30.95 6.60 3.74
C TYR A 566 -31.54 5.34 4.37
N SER A 567 -30.97 4.89 5.45
CA SER A 567 -31.37 3.67 6.11
C SER A 567 -31.12 3.76 7.60
N ASN A 568 -32.04 3.25 8.42
CA ASN A 568 -31.95 3.23 9.88
C ASN A 568 -31.68 4.60 10.55
N GLY A 569 -32.17 5.67 9.98
CA GLY A 569 -31.98 7.02 10.51
C GLY A 569 -30.65 7.66 10.11
N GLU A 570 -29.92 7.09 9.16
CA GLU A 570 -28.57 7.53 8.77
C GLU A 570 -28.44 7.74 7.27
N VAL A 571 -27.60 8.70 6.89
CA VAL A 571 -27.29 8.99 5.49
C VAL A 571 -26.12 8.11 5.06
N HIS A 572 -26.34 7.30 4.03
CA HIS A 572 -25.31 6.41 3.46
C HIS A 572 -24.78 6.90 2.11
N LEU A 573 -25.55 7.64 1.38
CA LEU A 573 -25.16 8.26 0.11
C LEU A 573 -25.81 9.63 -0.01
N ALA A 574 -25.01 10.65 -0.27
CA ALA A 574 -25.49 12.01 -0.47
C ALA A 574 -24.69 12.74 -1.54
N ALA A 575 -25.36 13.69 -2.19
CA ALA A 575 -24.75 14.64 -3.10
C ALA A 575 -25.03 16.07 -2.62
N ASN A 576 -24.09 16.97 -2.88
CA ASN A 576 -24.24 18.37 -2.52
C ASN A 576 -23.52 19.28 -3.51
N THR A 577 -24.06 20.47 -3.70
CA THR A 577 -23.44 21.51 -4.52
C THR A 577 -22.80 22.55 -3.62
N TYR A 578 -21.53 22.85 -3.85
CA TYR A 578 -20.79 23.88 -3.12
C TYR A 578 -20.19 24.88 -4.11
N GLY A 579 -20.78 26.07 -4.19
CA GLY A 579 -20.44 27.06 -5.21
C GLY A 579 -20.76 26.53 -6.62
N GLN A 580 -19.74 26.34 -7.44
CA GLN A 580 -19.86 25.75 -8.79
C GLN A 580 -19.47 24.27 -8.80
N GLY A 581 -18.94 23.70 -7.69
CA GLY A 581 -18.49 22.34 -7.59
C GLY A 581 -19.57 21.42 -7.01
N ARG A 582 -19.35 20.13 -7.18
CA ARG A 582 -20.22 19.06 -6.66
C ARG A 582 -19.43 18.09 -5.80
N CYS A 583 -20.01 17.70 -4.69
CA CYS A 583 -19.44 16.71 -3.79
C CYS A 583 -20.37 15.52 -3.64
N VAL A 584 -19.78 14.35 -3.41
CA VAL A 584 -20.51 13.12 -3.11
C VAL A 584 -19.93 12.50 -1.84
N TYR A 585 -20.81 12.12 -0.93
CA TYR A 585 -20.48 11.32 0.24
C TYR A 585 -20.99 9.88 0.05
N ILE A 586 -20.14 8.89 0.36
CA ILE A 586 -20.46 7.46 0.30
C ILE A 586 -20.01 6.83 1.63
N ALA A 587 -20.91 6.15 2.35
CA ALA A 587 -20.63 5.61 3.68
C ALA A 587 -19.57 4.50 3.69
N GLY A 588 -19.42 3.77 2.61
CA GLY A 588 -18.41 2.74 2.42
C GLY A 588 -18.45 2.19 1.00
N LEU A 589 -17.33 1.64 0.53
CA LEU A 589 -17.20 1.17 -0.86
C LEU A 589 -16.31 -0.08 -0.96
N PRO A 590 -16.77 -1.23 -0.44
CA PRO A 590 -16.09 -2.49 -0.74
C PRO A 590 -16.14 -2.75 -2.24
N TYR A 591 -15.17 -3.48 -2.79
CA TYR A 591 -15.18 -3.76 -4.23
C TYR A 591 -16.31 -4.73 -4.61
N SER A 592 -17.11 -4.29 -5.55
CA SER A 592 -18.00 -5.11 -6.38
C SER A 592 -18.16 -4.41 -7.73
N HIS A 593 -18.75 -5.07 -8.73
CA HIS A 593 -19.03 -4.42 -10.01
C HIS A 593 -20.06 -3.29 -9.87
N GLU A 594 -21.03 -3.48 -8.98
CA GLU A 594 -22.05 -2.48 -8.65
C GLU A 594 -21.42 -1.26 -7.98
N ASN A 595 -20.55 -1.48 -7.01
CA ASN A 595 -19.84 -0.40 -6.32
C ASN A 595 -18.83 0.33 -7.23
N ALA A 596 -18.18 -0.38 -8.13
CA ALA A 596 -17.36 0.25 -9.18
C ALA A 596 -18.21 1.15 -10.10
N ARG A 597 -19.46 0.74 -10.43
CA ARG A 597 -20.42 1.55 -11.18
C ARG A 597 -20.90 2.76 -10.36
N LEU A 598 -21.19 2.59 -9.07
CA LEU A 598 -21.52 3.69 -8.16
C LEU A 598 -20.40 4.75 -8.15
N LEU A 599 -19.16 4.32 -7.99
CA LEU A 599 -17.99 5.21 -8.00
C LEU A 599 -17.86 5.92 -9.36
N LEU A 600 -18.01 5.18 -10.48
CA LEU A 600 -17.92 5.76 -11.82
C LEU A 600 -18.96 6.87 -12.02
N ARG A 601 -20.21 6.62 -11.65
CA ARG A 601 -21.29 7.63 -11.75
C ARG A 601 -21.05 8.82 -10.84
N SER A 602 -20.58 8.56 -9.60
CA SER A 602 -20.23 9.63 -8.66
C SER A 602 -19.12 10.53 -9.21
N MET A 603 -18.10 9.96 -9.88
CA MET A 603 -17.01 10.73 -10.51
C MET A 603 -17.52 11.59 -11.66
N TYR A 604 -18.34 11.05 -12.57
CA TYR A 604 -18.88 11.83 -13.68
C TYR A 604 -19.86 12.93 -13.22
N TYR A 605 -20.65 12.67 -12.18
CA TYR A 605 -21.53 13.67 -11.55
C TYR A 605 -20.71 14.80 -10.91
N ALA A 606 -19.72 14.44 -10.10
CA ALA A 606 -18.87 15.44 -9.43
C ALA A 606 -18.08 16.29 -10.44
N ALA A 607 -17.69 15.71 -11.57
CA ALA A 607 -16.99 16.39 -12.65
C ALA A 607 -17.89 17.22 -13.59
N HIS A 608 -19.23 17.26 -13.40
CA HIS A 608 -20.18 17.87 -14.33
C HIS A 608 -20.10 17.30 -15.77
N GLN A 609 -19.84 16.01 -15.94
CA GLN A 609 -19.59 15.36 -17.24
C GLN A 609 -20.48 14.13 -17.47
N GLU A 610 -21.70 14.11 -16.94
CA GLU A 610 -22.63 12.97 -16.98
C GLU A 610 -22.87 12.44 -18.40
N GLU A 611 -23.05 13.34 -19.39
CA GLU A 611 -23.25 12.96 -20.79
C GLU A 611 -22.03 12.24 -21.40
N ARG A 612 -20.83 12.57 -20.92
CA ARG A 612 -19.59 11.97 -21.43
C ARG A 612 -19.39 10.54 -20.96
N MET A 613 -20.05 10.14 -19.86
CA MET A 613 -20.00 8.77 -19.36
C MET A 613 -20.50 7.76 -20.39
N GLN A 614 -21.45 8.15 -21.28
CA GLN A 614 -22.01 7.27 -22.31
C GLN A 614 -21.07 7.07 -23.53
N ARG A 615 -19.77 7.31 -23.37
CA ARG A 615 -18.77 6.98 -24.38
C ARG A 615 -17.92 5.82 -23.91
N TRP A 616 -17.86 4.77 -24.71
CA TRP A 616 -17.15 3.54 -24.36
C TRP A 616 -17.65 2.94 -23.05
N PHE A 617 -18.95 2.72 -23.00
CA PHE A 617 -19.70 2.34 -21.80
C PHE A 617 -20.55 1.10 -22.06
N ALA A 618 -20.82 0.32 -21.03
CA ALA A 618 -21.73 -0.83 -21.06
C ALA A 618 -22.78 -0.71 -19.95
N GLU A 619 -24.05 -1.03 -20.24
CA GLU A 619 -25.13 -0.96 -19.23
C GLU A 619 -25.00 -2.06 -18.17
N ASN A 620 -24.58 -3.26 -18.54
CA ASN A 620 -24.33 -4.32 -17.57
C ASN A 620 -23.07 -3.97 -16.74
N VAL A 621 -23.21 -4.00 -15.42
CA VAL A 621 -22.17 -3.57 -14.47
C VAL A 621 -20.90 -4.44 -14.52
N SER A 622 -21.03 -5.71 -14.90
CA SER A 622 -19.91 -6.64 -15.05
C SER A 622 -19.19 -6.53 -16.40
N VAL A 623 -19.73 -5.71 -17.32
CA VAL A 623 -19.16 -5.53 -18.66
C VAL A 623 -18.45 -4.19 -18.74
N GLU A 624 -17.20 -4.21 -19.21
CA GLU A 624 -16.38 -3.00 -19.44
C GLU A 624 -16.04 -2.85 -20.91
N VAL A 625 -15.86 -1.60 -21.36
CA VAL A 625 -15.45 -1.26 -22.74
C VAL A 625 -14.16 -0.48 -22.68
N HIS A 626 -13.09 -1.03 -23.25
CA HIS A 626 -11.79 -0.39 -23.30
C HIS A 626 -11.44 -0.01 -24.74
N ALA A 627 -11.23 1.25 -25.00
CA ALA A 627 -11.01 1.78 -26.33
C ALA A 627 -9.58 2.31 -26.51
N TYR A 628 -9.04 2.09 -27.73
CA TYR A 628 -7.70 2.52 -28.13
C TYR A 628 -7.83 3.32 -29.45
N PRO A 629 -8.16 4.62 -29.36
CA PRO A 629 -8.47 5.43 -30.55
C PRO A 629 -7.32 5.50 -31.57
N GLU A 630 -6.09 5.50 -31.12
CA GLU A 630 -4.91 5.61 -32.00
C GLU A 630 -4.79 4.44 -32.99
N ILE A 631 -5.26 3.25 -32.60
CA ILE A 631 -5.28 2.05 -33.46
C ILE A 631 -6.69 1.68 -33.96
N GLY A 632 -7.68 2.52 -33.67
CA GLY A 632 -9.07 2.33 -34.11
C GLY A 632 -9.67 1.00 -33.64
N THR A 633 -9.38 0.59 -32.39
CA THR A 633 -9.81 -0.71 -31.83
C THR A 633 -10.38 -0.52 -30.43
N TYR A 634 -11.37 -1.34 -30.08
CA TYR A 634 -11.86 -1.42 -28.71
C TYR A 634 -12.16 -2.87 -28.32
N ALA A 635 -12.17 -3.15 -27.04
CA ALA A 635 -12.53 -4.43 -26.46
C ALA A 635 -13.79 -4.28 -25.60
N ILE A 636 -14.67 -5.27 -25.66
CA ILE A 636 -15.77 -5.45 -24.73
C ILE A 636 -15.45 -6.68 -23.89
N ILE A 637 -15.48 -6.53 -22.57
CA ILE A 637 -15.02 -7.56 -21.64
C ILE A 637 -16.13 -7.89 -20.65
N ASN A 638 -16.44 -9.18 -20.54
CA ASN A 638 -17.28 -9.68 -19.45
C ASN A 638 -16.37 -10.12 -18.28
N ASN A 639 -16.43 -9.41 -17.17
CA ASN A 639 -15.65 -9.71 -15.97
C ASN A 639 -16.37 -10.63 -14.96
N ALA A 640 -17.58 -11.13 -15.33
CA ALA A 640 -18.30 -12.14 -14.57
C ALA A 640 -17.90 -13.56 -14.99
N ASP A 641 -18.11 -14.51 -14.11
CA ASP A 641 -17.98 -15.95 -14.34
C ASP A 641 -19.23 -16.60 -14.95
N THR A 642 -20.21 -15.76 -15.37
CA THR A 642 -21.47 -16.13 -16.00
C THR A 642 -21.64 -15.44 -17.34
N ASP A 643 -22.40 -16.07 -18.25
CA ASP A 643 -22.79 -15.46 -19.52
C ASP A 643 -23.71 -14.27 -19.29
N GLY A 644 -23.59 -13.25 -20.13
CA GLY A 644 -24.40 -12.05 -20.00
C GLY A 644 -24.67 -11.30 -21.29
N THR A 645 -25.67 -10.43 -21.26
CA THR A 645 -25.93 -9.46 -22.32
C THR A 645 -25.79 -8.06 -21.83
N SER A 646 -25.35 -7.16 -22.69
CA SER A 646 -25.26 -5.73 -22.40
C SER A 646 -25.66 -4.89 -23.61
N VAL A 647 -26.15 -3.69 -23.36
CA VAL A 647 -26.11 -2.61 -24.34
C VAL A 647 -24.77 -1.90 -24.16
N VAL A 648 -24.05 -1.73 -25.25
CA VAL A 648 -22.73 -1.09 -25.29
C VAL A 648 -22.81 0.17 -26.12
N TYR A 649 -22.15 1.22 -25.66
CA TYR A 649 -22.05 2.52 -26.31
C TYR A 649 -20.63 2.68 -26.87
N ASP A 650 -20.54 3.10 -28.12
CA ASP A 650 -19.27 3.43 -28.77
C ASP A 650 -18.77 4.84 -28.38
N GLY A 651 -17.66 5.30 -29.01
CA GLY A 651 -17.10 6.62 -28.78
C GLY A 651 -18.01 7.80 -29.21
N ASN A 652 -19.02 7.54 -30.04
CA ASN A 652 -20.01 8.50 -30.49
C ASN A 652 -21.35 8.37 -29.73
N GLY A 653 -21.43 7.43 -28.77
CA GLY A 653 -22.64 7.13 -28.01
C GLY A 653 -23.68 6.28 -28.78
N MET A 654 -23.29 5.67 -29.91
CA MET A 654 -24.18 4.73 -30.62
C MET A 654 -24.26 3.42 -29.85
N LYS A 655 -25.52 2.91 -29.78
CA LYS A 655 -25.86 1.71 -29.00
C LYS A 655 -25.79 0.46 -29.84
N SER A 656 -25.24 -0.61 -29.28
CA SER A 656 -25.33 -1.96 -29.82
C SER A 656 -25.59 -2.96 -28.70
N LYS A 657 -26.37 -4.00 -28.99
CA LYS A 657 -26.64 -5.11 -28.04
C LYS A 657 -25.61 -6.20 -28.30
N VAL A 658 -24.94 -6.65 -27.27
CA VAL A 658 -23.91 -7.71 -27.33
C VAL A 658 -24.24 -8.83 -26.34
N TYR A 659 -23.89 -10.06 -26.73
CA TYR A 659 -23.88 -11.22 -25.85
C TYR A 659 -22.43 -11.64 -25.65
N LEU A 660 -22.06 -11.93 -24.41
CA LEU A 660 -20.72 -12.37 -24.04
C LEU A 660 -20.81 -13.62 -23.15
N LYS A 661 -19.96 -14.58 -23.41
CA LYS A 661 -19.76 -15.72 -22.50
C LYS A 661 -19.06 -15.28 -21.22
N ALA A 662 -19.12 -16.13 -20.21
CA ALA A 662 -18.36 -15.96 -18.98
C ALA A 662 -16.87 -15.68 -19.28
N GLY A 663 -16.37 -14.58 -18.78
CA GLY A 663 -14.98 -14.18 -18.97
C GLY A 663 -14.55 -13.82 -20.41
N GLU A 664 -15.46 -13.65 -21.36
CA GLU A 664 -15.11 -13.40 -22.77
C GLU A 664 -14.59 -11.99 -23.02
N ILE A 665 -13.61 -11.86 -23.91
CA ILE A 665 -13.14 -10.59 -24.49
C ILE A 665 -13.46 -10.59 -25.99
N GLN A 666 -14.28 -9.63 -26.43
CA GLN A 666 -14.57 -9.40 -27.84
C GLN A 666 -13.84 -8.15 -28.34
N TRP A 667 -13.03 -8.30 -29.40
CA TRP A 667 -12.30 -7.21 -30.03
C TRP A 667 -13.02 -6.69 -31.26
N HIS A 668 -13.19 -5.38 -31.35
CA HIS A 668 -13.89 -4.70 -32.41
C HIS A 668 -13.06 -3.60 -33.04
N LYS A 669 -13.36 -3.27 -34.31
CA LYS A 669 -12.83 -2.09 -34.96
C LYS A 669 -13.78 -0.92 -34.77
N MET A 670 -13.23 0.28 -34.56
CA MET A 670 -14.02 1.49 -34.53
C MET A 670 -14.56 1.78 -35.93
N SER A 671 -15.83 2.18 -35.99
CA SER A 671 -16.40 2.74 -37.21
C SER A 671 -15.66 4.04 -37.55
N ARG A 672 -15.26 4.18 -38.82
CA ARG A 672 -14.58 5.39 -39.29
C ARG A 672 -15.54 6.57 -39.33
#